data_6437ac77d695215287aeca46f4ba0beb
#
_entry.id   6437ac77d695215287aeca46f4ba0beb
#
_cell.length_a   1.000
_cell.length_b   1.000
_cell.length_c   1.000
_cell.angle_alpha   90.00
_cell.angle_beta   90.00
_cell.angle_gamma   90.00
#
_symmetry.space_group_name_H-M   'P 1'
#
loop_
_entity.id
_entity.type
_entity.pdbx_description
1 polymer ?
#
loop_
_entity_poly.entity_id
_entity_poly.type
_entity_poly.pdbx_seq_one_letter_code
_entity_poly.pdbx_strand_id
1 'polypeptide(L)'
;MTGRAYGLDRGHALLNEEQRSANVLAASQRTSTLRQMETFGSSHNQRKSEECSQTVSAGFERKVMMERGHHKRRTFFDLGVNTRKAMQHVKDSKSGSSGIPVKIITNLFAFRSPPKWCLYQYHVTFMPDIESKRLRMALLFSHSDLLGNIRAFDGAMLFLPNKLQNQVTKVTSMMKDGQTVNITIALTSEFPQDSPMCIQFFNITIKKVLKMLSLYQIGRNFYNPSTPIQIPQHRLILWPGFSTSILRYETKILLSVDVSHKVLRSETVLDFMTELYNRIGDQHFINTCMKELVGFIVLTRYNNKTYRIDDIDWSVKPTNTFKKADGTEISYVDYYSQQYDASITDLNQPMLVSQLKSKNCDKDVVPRIAHLIPEFCFLTGLSNQARSDFRLMKDLAAETQLTPQKRQQRLQELIDNIQRNKVARTELEGWGLRLDEQISLVGRVLPSEKIHMLDHSCQPVSPVDWSRDTRSSKIIGSRPLQDWLMVFSLRSCEAAGKLLACLRKVGPPMGFSIENPKMVQVNERPTFFIQALRHHIEPSTQLVLCILPSNQKDNYDCIKKFLCVESPTPSQCVVARTLNKANMMSIVTKIALQMACKIGGELWMVEIPLKALMVIGIDINRDILKKGIYVGFVASMNSTITKWFSRCVFQPSNVEVADCLKVCMKGAVNKWLEVNHILPARIVVYRDGVGDGQLMTLVDYEVPQILDSFKMVNSDYSPKVTIIVVRKKSTCRFFADVNGMLQNPPIGTVIDNEATRPEWV
;
A
#
# COMPACT_ATOMS: atom_id res chain seq x y z
N MET A 1 15.11 -25.73 -3.36
CA MET A 1 13.89 -26.04 -4.14
C MET A 1 12.72 -25.35 -3.44
N THR A 2 12.47 -24.11 -3.76
CA THR A 2 11.52 -23.24 -3.07
C THR A 2 10.22 -23.19 -3.88
N GLY A 3 9.28 -24.09 -3.57
CA GLY A 3 7.91 -24.02 -4.06
C GLY A 3 7.15 -22.94 -3.29
N ARG A 4 6.96 -21.78 -3.90
CA ARG A 4 6.27 -20.64 -3.31
C ARG A 4 4.78 -20.88 -3.17
N ALA A 5 4.27 -20.69 -1.96
CA ALA A 5 2.86 -20.63 -1.60
C ALA A 5 2.14 -19.35 -2.14
N TYR A 6 2.21 -19.08 -3.44
CA TYR A 6 1.50 -17.96 -4.07
C TYR A 6 0.01 -18.22 -4.35
N GLY A 7 -0.47 -19.43 -4.09
CA GLY A 7 -1.85 -19.80 -4.42
C GLY A 7 -2.87 -19.56 -3.32
N LEU A 8 -2.48 -19.60 -2.07
CA LEU A 8 -3.42 -19.49 -0.94
C LEU A 8 -3.81 -18.05 -0.63
N ASP A 9 -2.85 -17.12 -0.72
CA ASP A 9 -3.11 -15.70 -0.41
C ASP A 9 -4.03 -15.04 -1.46
N ARG A 10 -3.95 -15.48 -2.73
CA ARG A 10 -4.88 -15.02 -3.78
C ARG A 10 -6.26 -15.66 -3.67
N GLY A 11 -6.37 -16.87 -3.17
CA GLY A 11 -7.65 -17.54 -2.95
C GLY A 11 -8.49 -16.87 -1.85
N HIS A 12 -7.88 -16.48 -0.77
CA HIS A 12 -8.56 -15.74 0.31
C HIS A 12 -8.97 -14.33 -0.11
N ALA A 13 -8.15 -13.63 -0.90
CA ALA A 13 -8.52 -12.34 -1.46
C ALA A 13 -9.71 -12.44 -2.43
N LEU A 14 -9.76 -13.51 -3.22
CA LEU A 14 -10.84 -13.75 -4.18
C LEU A 14 -12.17 -14.14 -3.50
N LEU A 15 -12.12 -14.97 -2.46
CA LEU A 15 -13.29 -15.29 -1.65
C LEU A 15 -13.93 -14.03 -1.02
N ASN A 16 -13.08 -13.12 -0.54
CA ASN A 16 -13.54 -11.85 -0.01
C ASN A 16 -14.14 -10.93 -1.09
N GLU A 17 -13.63 -10.96 -2.32
CA GLU A 17 -14.19 -10.17 -3.43
C GLU A 17 -15.55 -10.72 -3.90
N GLU A 18 -15.72 -12.01 -3.98
CA GLU A 18 -16.98 -12.62 -4.38
C GLU A 18 -18.10 -12.36 -3.35
N GLN A 19 -17.81 -12.51 -2.07
CA GLN A 19 -18.77 -12.20 -1.01
C GLN A 19 -19.09 -10.70 -0.89
N ARG A 20 -18.12 -9.82 -1.22
CA ARG A 20 -18.32 -8.37 -1.30
C ARG A 20 -19.33 -7.99 -2.40
N SER A 21 -19.24 -8.62 -3.56
CA SER A 21 -20.11 -8.31 -4.72
C SER A 21 -21.54 -8.79 -4.52
N ALA A 22 -21.75 -9.97 -3.93
CA ALA A 22 -23.09 -10.51 -3.66
C ALA A 22 -23.88 -9.66 -2.65
N ASN A 23 -23.22 -9.08 -1.66
CA ASN A 23 -23.87 -8.25 -0.66
C ASN A 23 -24.22 -6.82 -1.14
N VAL A 24 -23.50 -6.29 -2.15
CA VAL A 24 -23.82 -5.00 -2.78
C VAL A 24 -25.18 -5.07 -3.51
N LEU A 25 -25.48 -6.18 -4.15
CA LEU A 25 -26.77 -6.40 -4.86
C LEU A 25 -27.95 -6.49 -3.91
N ALA A 26 -27.78 -7.16 -2.77
CA ALA A 26 -28.84 -7.26 -1.75
C ALA A 26 -29.15 -5.89 -1.11
N ALA A 27 -28.15 -5.03 -0.99
CA ALA A 27 -28.34 -3.66 -0.49
C ALA A 27 -29.02 -2.74 -1.52
N SER A 28 -28.68 -2.89 -2.82
CA SER A 28 -29.28 -2.12 -3.91
C SER A 28 -30.75 -2.47 -4.14
N GLN A 29 -31.11 -3.74 -4.05
CA GLN A 29 -32.51 -4.17 -4.20
C GLN A 29 -33.41 -3.72 -3.03
N ARG A 30 -32.88 -3.68 -1.80
CA ARG A 30 -33.65 -3.17 -0.64
C ARG A 30 -33.86 -1.66 -0.68
N THR A 31 -32.91 -0.89 -1.24
CA THR A 31 -33.07 0.56 -1.43
C THR A 31 -34.05 0.91 -2.53
N SER A 32 -34.18 0.11 -3.58
CA SER A 32 -35.20 0.32 -4.62
C SER A 32 -36.64 -0.01 -4.12
N THR A 33 -36.77 -1.03 -3.28
CA THR A 33 -38.07 -1.40 -2.69
C THR A 33 -38.53 -0.38 -1.64
N LEU A 34 -37.64 0.20 -0.87
CA LEU A 34 -37.96 1.28 0.06
C LEU A 34 -38.33 2.59 -0.64
N ARG A 35 -37.71 2.90 -1.80
CA ARG A 35 -38.10 4.07 -2.60
C ARG A 35 -39.50 3.94 -3.23
N GLN A 36 -39.97 2.76 -3.51
CA GLN A 36 -41.32 2.56 -4.06
C GLN A 36 -42.42 2.61 -2.99
N MET A 37 -42.11 2.47 -1.70
CA MET A 37 -43.08 2.59 -0.61
C MET A 37 -43.23 4.01 -0.03
N GLU A 38 -42.28 4.92 -0.31
CA GLU A 38 -42.29 6.30 0.21
C GLU A 38 -43.01 7.30 -0.71
N THR A 39 -43.55 6.90 -1.86
CA THR A 39 -44.24 7.80 -2.80
C THR A 39 -45.76 7.99 -2.47
N PHE A 40 -46.25 7.43 -1.39
CA PHE A 40 -47.60 7.68 -0.93
C PHE A 40 -47.61 8.07 0.57
N GLY A 41 -47.34 9.33 0.88
CA GLY A 41 -47.54 9.83 2.23
C GLY A 41 -46.75 11.05 2.59
N SER A 42 -47.38 12.21 2.46
CA SER A 42 -47.20 13.47 3.18
C SER A 42 -45.97 14.34 2.97
N SER A 43 -46.20 15.47 2.39
CA SER A 43 -45.36 16.65 2.15
C SER A 43 -45.02 17.49 3.42
N HIS A 44 -45.07 16.94 4.64
CA HIS A 44 -44.83 17.72 5.87
C HIS A 44 -43.61 17.35 6.71
N ASN A 45 -42.95 16.22 6.40
CA ASN A 45 -41.80 15.77 7.19
C ASN A 45 -40.41 16.01 6.51
N GLN A 46 -40.37 16.44 5.25
CA GLN A 46 -39.09 16.70 4.57
C GLN A 46 -38.30 17.91 5.10
N ARG A 47 -38.98 18.97 5.56
CA ARG A 47 -38.27 20.16 6.09
C ARG A 47 -37.55 19.93 7.43
N LYS A 48 -38.05 19.03 8.28
CA LYS A 48 -37.37 18.75 9.58
C LYS A 48 -36.18 17.79 9.47
N SER A 49 -36.14 16.93 8.47
CA SER A 49 -34.99 16.01 8.28
C SER A 49 -33.80 16.68 7.58
N GLU A 50 -34.05 17.66 6.71
CA GLU A 50 -32.98 18.45 6.08
C GLU A 50 -32.34 19.44 7.04
N GLU A 51 -33.12 20.09 7.93
CA GLU A 51 -32.55 20.96 8.96
C GLU A 51 -31.70 20.19 10.00
N CYS A 52 -32.05 18.95 10.32
CA CYS A 52 -31.27 18.13 11.26
C CYS A 52 -29.97 17.61 10.64
N SER A 53 -29.97 17.28 9.33
CA SER A 53 -28.74 16.85 8.64
C SER A 53 -27.80 18.03 8.33
N GLN A 54 -28.33 19.20 8.04
CA GLN A 54 -27.52 20.42 7.82
C GLN A 54 -26.93 20.99 9.11
N THR A 55 -27.64 20.91 10.25
CA THR A 55 -27.10 21.33 11.54
C THR A 55 -26.02 20.40 12.09
N VAL A 56 -26.10 19.09 11.84
CA VAL A 56 -25.05 18.14 12.26
C VAL A 56 -23.80 18.29 11.37
N SER A 57 -23.97 18.46 10.06
CA SER A 57 -22.83 18.68 9.15
C SER A 57 -22.18 20.05 9.36
N ALA A 58 -22.97 21.10 9.56
CA ALA A 58 -22.46 22.45 9.84
C ALA A 58 -21.77 22.56 11.22
N GLY A 59 -22.26 21.81 12.23
CA GLY A 59 -21.62 21.72 13.54
C GLY A 59 -20.28 20.97 13.49
N PHE A 60 -20.18 19.92 12.68
CA PHE A 60 -18.95 19.18 12.49
C PHE A 60 -17.92 19.95 11.65
N GLU A 61 -18.35 20.61 10.57
CA GLU A 61 -17.48 21.50 9.79
C GLU A 61 -17.00 22.71 10.60
N ARG A 62 -17.86 23.32 11.42
CA ARG A 62 -17.44 24.40 12.35
C ARG A 62 -16.44 23.93 13.39
N LYS A 63 -16.59 22.74 13.96
CA LYS A 63 -15.65 22.20 14.95
C LYS A 63 -14.29 21.86 14.30
N VAL A 64 -14.31 21.30 13.10
CA VAL A 64 -13.09 21.02 12.31
C VAL A 64 -12.46 22.33 11.77
N MET A 65 -13.25 23.35 11.41
CA MET A 65 -12.72 24.66 10.98
C MET A 65 -12.21 25.52 12.16
N MET A 66 -12.86 25.51 13.32
CA MET A 66 -12.33 26.20 14.51
C MET A 66 -11.02 25.59 15.01
N GLU A 67 -10.84 24.27 14.92
CA GLU A 67 -9.55 23.63 15.21
C GLU A 67 -8.48 23.87 14.14
N ARG A 68 -8.84 24.25 12.90
CA ARG A 68 -7.88 24.68 11.86
C ARG A 68 -7.34 26.10 12.07
N GLY A 69 -8.02 26.94 12.84
CA GLY A 69 -7.62 28.34 13.10
C GLY A 69 -6.57 28.51 14.22
N HIS A 70 -6.38 27.52 15.07
CA HIS A 70 -5.35 27.49 16.10
C HIS A 70 -4.50 26.23 15.95
N HIS A 71 -3.70 26.13 14.90
CA HIS A 71 -2.63 25.15 14.80
C HIS A 71 -1.54 25.47 15.85
N LYS A 72 -1.76 25.11 17.10
CA LYS A 72 -0.69 24.52 17.90
C LYS A 72 -0.19 23.35 17.06
N ARG A 73 1.02 23.44 16.52
CA ARG A 73 1.70 22.34 15.80
C ARG A 73 1.62 21.11 16.70
N ARG A 74 0.65 20.24 16.46
CA ARG A 74 0.55 18.96 17.13
C ARG A 74 1.83 18.21 16.78
N THR A 75 2.54 17.77 17.79
CA THR A 75 3.73 16.94 17.63
C THR A 75 3.35 15.73 16.81
N PHE A 76 3.90 15.63 15.61
CA PHE A 76 3.47 14.69 14.55
C PHE A 76 3.67 13.21 14.93
N PHE A 77 4.22 12.93 16.11
CA PHE A 77 4.73 11.61 16.48
C PHE A 77 4.27 11.10 17.85
N ASP A 78 3.80 11.95 18.72
CA ASP A 78 3.18 11.56 19.97
C ASP A 78 1.69 11.91 19.90
N LEU A 79 0.90 10.93 19.52
CA LEU A 79 -0.54 11.12 19.37
C LEU A 79 -1.25 11.20 20.72
N GLY A 80 -0.54 11.01 21.85
CA GLY A 80 -1.14 10.92 23.18
C GLY A 80 -2.16 9.80 23.32
N VAL A 81 -2.23 8.89 22.31
CA VAL A 81 -3.11 7.73 22.35
C VAL A 81 -2.40 6.67 23.17
N ASN A 82 -2.77 6.55 24.41
CA ASN A 82 -2.39 5.38 25.18
C ASN A 82 -3.20 4.18 24.69
N THR A 83 -2.63 3.45 23.75
CA THR A 83 -3.26 2.26 23.14
C THR A 83 -3.27 1.07 24.08
N ARG A 84 -2.51 1.14 25.20
CA ARG A 84 -2.50 0.13 26.27
C ARG A 84 -2.93 0.75 27.59
N LYS A 85 -4.07 0.34 28.10
CA LYS A 85 -4.34 0.50 29.54
C LYS A 85 -3.33 -0.36 30.30
N ALA A 86 -2.76 0.20 31.38
CA ALA A 86 -1.92 -0.56 32.29
C ALA A 86 -2.72 -1.80 32.78
N MET A 87 -2.30 -2.98 32.36
CA MET A 87 -2.86 -4.22 32.88
C MET A 87 -2.14 -4.54 34.20
N GLN A 88 -2.89 -4.88 35.25
CA GLN A 88 -2.32 -5.12 36.57
C GLN A 88 -1.22 -6.19 36.59
N HIS A 89 -1.23 -7.13 35.67
CA HIS A 89 -0.27 -8.22 35.53
C HIS A 89 0.88 -7.95 34.56
N VAL A 90 0.87 -6.82 33.81
CA VAL A 90 1.92 -6.41 32.85
C VAL A 90 2.47 -5.06 33.29
N LYS A 91 3.18 -5.04 34.44
CA LYS A 91 3.67 -3.78 35.01
C LYS A 91 4.98 -3.29 34.39
N ASP A 92 5.88 -4.20 33.99
CA ASP A 92 7.28 -3.84 33.75
C ASP A 92 7.79 -4.23 32.37
N SER A 93 7.03 -4.94 31.54
CA SER A 93 7.46 -5.36 30.22
C SER A 93 6.31 -5.48 29.24
N LYS A 94 6.55 -4.99 28.00
CA LYS A 94 5.68 -5.23 26.84
C LYS A 94 5.95 -6.58 26.18
N SER A 95 7.09 -7.20 26.51
CA SER A 95 7.53 -8.45 25.90
C SER A 95 6.82 -9.65 26.51
N GLY A 96 6.37 -10.55 25.69
CA GLY A 96 5.89 -11.85 26.14
C GLY A 96 7.05 -12.74 26.61
N SER A 97 6.73 -13.81 27.35
CA SER A 97 7.71 -14.75 27.90
C SER A 97 7.76 -16.09 27.17
N SER A 98 6.77 -16.42 26.35
CA SER A 98 6.69 -17.73 25.67
C SER A 98 7.47 -17.74 24.35
N GLY A 99 7.94 -18.93 23.93
CA GLY A 99 8.66 -19.14 22.69
C GLY A 99 10.16 -19.41 22.90
N ILE A 100 10.82 -19.83 21.82
CA ILE A 100 12.25 -20.11 21.78
C ILE A 100 13.01 -18.85 21.33
N PRO A 101 14.02 -18.37 22.05
CA PRO A 101 14.76 -17.19 21.65
C PRO A 101 15.53 -17.41 20.35
N VAL A 102 15.54 -16.41 19.47
CA VAL A 102 16.26 -16.39 18.21
C VAL A 102 16.98 -15.07 18.01
N LYS A 103 18.25 -15.12 17.62
CA LYS A 103 19.02 -13.91 17.30
C LYS A 103 18.54 -13.31 15.98
N ILE A 104 18.17 -12.05 16.02
CA ILE A 104 17.65 -11.31 14.88
C ILE A 104 18.56 -10.12 14.60
N ILE A 105 18.95 -9.98 13.37
CA ILE A 105 19.61 -8.80 12.82
C ILE A 105 18.56 -7.97 12.09
N THR A 106 18.58 -6.65 12.27
CA THR A 106 17.58 -5.75 11.68
C THR A 106 18.19 -4.89 10.58
N ASN A 107 17.38 -4.17 9.83
CA ASN A 107 17.84 -3.10 8.93
C ASN A 107 17.81 -1.72 9.61
N LEU A 108 17.93 -1.69 10.92
CA LEU A 108 17.87 -0.49 11.74
C LEU A 108 19.26 -0.10 12.23
N PHE A 109 19.56 1.19 12.17
CA PHE A 109 20.84 1.78 12.59
C PHE A 109 20.59 2.89 13.59
N ALA A 110 21.36 2.91 14.68
CA ALA A 110 21.27 3.96 15.69
C ALA A 110 22.14 5.18 15.30
N PHE A 111 21.74 6.34 15.78
CA PHE A 111 22.60 7.51 15.82
C PHE A 111 23.29 7.57 17.17
N ARG A 112 24.61 7.62 17.15
CA ARG A 112 25.43 7.86 18.35
C ARG A 112 25.78 9.34 18.43
N SER A 113 25.59 9.95 19.61
CA SER A 113 25.92 11.34 19.92
C SER A 113 26.58 11.47 21.28
N PRO A 114 27.27 12.60 21.59
CA PRO A 114 27.73 12.90 22.93
C PRO A 114 26.59 13.00 23.95
N PRO A 115 26.82 12.73 25.23
CA PRO A 115 25.78 12.70 26.27
C PRO A 115 25.01 14.01 26.45
N LYS A 116 25.63 15.17 26.16
CA LYS A 116 25.03 16.51 26.28
C LYS A 116 24.62 17.09 24.90
N TRP A 117 24.37 16.24 23.92
CA TRP A 117 23.97 16.69 22.60
C TRP A 117 22.61 17.41 22.65
N CYS A 118 22.53 18.58 22.02
CA CYS A 118 21.31 19.38 21.88
C CYS A 118 21.17 19.95 20.48
N LEU A 119 19.95 20.01 19.99
CA LEU A 119 19.61 20.59 18.70
C LEU A 119 18.81 21.87 18.91
N TYR A 120 19.28 22.96 18.32
CA TYR A 120 18.63 24.26 18.39
C TYR A 120 17.78 24.49 17.15
N GLN A 121 16.48 24.78 17.34
CA GLN A 121 15.53 25.03 16.26
C GLN A 121 15.15 26.50 16.23
N TYR A 122 15.21 27.11 15.05
CA TYR A 122 14.83 28.48 14.80
C TYR A 122 13.73 28.55 13.74
N HIS A 123 12.79 29.47 13.89
CA HIS A 123 11.87 29.84 12.82
C HIS A 123 12.46 30.99 12.03
N VAL A 124 12.42 30.88 10.70
CA VAL A 124 13.00 31.90 9.78
C VAL A 124 11.87 32.51 8.97
N THR A 125 11.75 33.84 9.04
CA THR A 125 10.83 34.63 8.25
C THR A 125 11.58 35.54 7.30
N PHE A 126 11.04 35.74 6.10
CA PHE A 126 11.59 36.59 5.05
C PHE A 126 10.62 37.72 4.77
N MET A 127 11.12 38.95 4.67
CA MET A 127 10.32 40.13 4.30
C MET A 127 11.05 40.89 3.17
N PRO A 128 10.49 41.00 1.97
CA PRO A 128 9.21 40.39 1.52
C PRO A 128 9.22 38.89 1.49
N ASP A 129 8.03 38.24 1.46
CA ASP A 129 7.92 36.77 1.44
C ASP A 129 8.44 36.20 0.12
N ILE A 130 9.14 35.08 0.18
CA ILE A 130 9.80 34.41 -0.95
C ILE A 130 9.23 33.01 -1.10
N GLU A 131 8.56 32.70 -2.19
CA GLU A 131 8.01 31.36 -2.43
C GLU A 131 9.10 30.30 -2.67
N SER A 132 10.19 30.68 -3.32
CA SER A 132 11.27 29.75 -3.72
C SER A 132 12.11 29.31 -2.53
N LYS A 133 11.96 28.04 -2.13
CA LYS A 133 12.81 27.42 -1.09
C LYS A 133 14.30 27.52 -1.43
N ARG A 134 14.69 27.39 -2.71
CA ARG A 134 16.08 27.47 -3.16
C ARG A 134 16.63 28.89 -2.93
N LEU A 135 15.83 29.90 -3.22
CA LEU A 135 16.22 31.30 -3.03
C LEU A 135 16.28 31.63 -1.53
N ARG A 136 15.28 31.23 -0.73
CA ARG A 136 15.34 31.37 0.74
C ARG A 136 16.63 30.76 1.32
N MET A 137 16.99 29.56 0.84
CA MET A 137 18.20 28.88 1.30
C MET A 137 19.46 29.63 0.88
N ALA A 138 19.53 30.16 -0.34
CA ALA A 138 20.70 30.92 -0.84
C ALA A 138 20.89 32.22 -0.02
N LEU A 139 19.82 32.99 0.21
CA LEU A 139 19.86 34.23 0.99
C LEU A 139 20.20 34.01 2.46
N LEU A 140 19.64 32.96 3.08
CA LEU A 140 19.95 32.64 4.48
C LEU A 140 21.39 32.15 4.63
N PHE A 141 21.89 31.35 3.68
CA PHE A 141 23.21 30.74 3.76
C PHE A 141 24.35 31.67 3.35
N SER A 142 24.07 32.87 2.80
CA SER A 142 25.09 33.91 2.64
C SER A 142 25.66 34.39 3.97
N HIS A 143 24.93 34.21 5.09
CA HIS A 143 25.38 34.57 6.44
C HIS A 143 26.09 33.41 7.14
N SER A 144 27.14 32.84 6.49
CA SER A 144 27.91 31.70 7.01
C SER A 144 28.67 32.02 8.30
N ASP A 145 29.13 33.28 8.44
CA ASP A 145 29.86 33.73 9.62
C ASP A 145 29.05 33.68 10.89
N LEU A 146 27.74 33.95 10.79
CA LEU A 146 26.80 33.89 11.90
C LEU A 146 26.27 32.49 12.16
N LEU A 147 25.93 31.77 11.09
CA LEU A 147 25.21 30.47 11.18
C LEU A 147 26.16 29.26 11.23
N GLY A 148 27.43 29.47 10.95
CA GLY A 148 28.37 28.38 10.79
C GLY A 148 28.15 27.58 9.48
N ASN A 149 29.04 26.62 9.22
CA ASN A 149 28.95 25.76 8.02
C ASN A 149 28.00 24.57 8.22
N ILE A 150 27.81 24.15 9.47
CA ILE A 150 26.96 23.02 9.83
C ILE A 150 25.57 23.53 10.19
N ARG A 151 24.66 23.37 9.23
CA ARG A 151 23.29 23.90 9.33
C ARG A 151 22.34 23.11 8.44
N ALA A 152 21.07 22.99 8.84
CA ALA A 152 20.00 22.38 8.08
C ALA A 152 18.78 23.30 8.03
N PHE A 153 18.17 23.46 6.84
CA PHE A 153 17.02 24.32 6.64
C PHE A 153 15.99 23.65 5.75
N ASP A 154 14.72 23.68 6.17
CA ASP A 154 13.63 23.06 5.40
C ASP A 154 12.82 24.04 4.55
N GLY A 155 13.12 25.34 4.65
CA GLY A 155 12.43 26.44 3.99
C GLY A 155 11.68 27.37 4.95
N ALA A 156 11.47 26.95 6.20
CA ALA A 156 10.90 27.75 7.29
C ALA A 156 11.64 27.53 8.61
N MET A 157 12.08 26.29 8.88
CA MET A 157 12.77 25.94 10.11
C MET A 157 14.26 25.75 9.84
N LEU A 158 15.10 26.43 10.63
CA LEU A 158 16.55 26.32 10.66
C LEU A 158 16.97 25.51 11.88
N PHE A 159 17.86 24.56 11.68
CA PHE A 159 18.46 23.77 12.76
C PHE A 159 19.96 24.05 12.83
N LEU A 160 20.47 24.26 14.02
CA LEU A 160 21.89 24.52 14.30
C LEU A 160 22.38 23.60 15.43
N PRO A 161 23.66 23.19 15.41
CA PRO A 161 24.28 22.44 16.51
C PRO A 161 24.63 23.32 17.71
N ASN A 162 24.76 24.63 17.49
CA ASN A 162 25.11 25.60 18.51
C ASN A 162 24.04 26.67 18.64
N LYS A 163 23.85 27.19 19.88
CA LYS A 163 22.89 28.26 20.16
C LYS A 163 23.47 29.61 19.70
N LEU A 164 22.65 30.39 18.99
CA LEU A 164 22.98 31.78 18.65
C LEU A 164 22.93 32.65 19.93
N GLN A 165 23.74 33.72 19.95
CA GLN A 165 23.82 34.61 21.14
C GLN A 165 22.47 35.23 21.49
N ASN A 166 21.68 35.63 20.48
CA ASN A 166 20.39 36.29 20.69
C ASN A 166 19.22 35.33 20.42
N GLN A 167 18.12 35.47 21.17
CA GLN A 167 16.90 34.71 20.92
C GLN A 167 16.25 35.07 19.56
N VAL A 168 16.39 36.33 19.13
CA VAL A 168 15.93 36.80 17.82
C VAL A 168 17.09 37.54 17.15
N THR A 169 17.49 37.03 16.01
CA THR A 169 18.56 37.62 15.18
C THR A 169 17.96 38.10 13.87
N LYS A 170 18.27 39.33 13.49
CA LYS A 170 17.83 39.95 12.23
C LYS A 170 19.05 40.14 11.34
N VAL A 171 18.98 39.70 10.09
CA VAL A 171 20.00 39.90 9.06
C VAL A 171 19.37 40.32 7.76
N THR A 172 20.12 40.99 6.91
CA THR A 172 19.66 41.53 5.65
C THR A 172 20.46 40.93 4.50
N SER A 173 19.80 40.41 3.49
CA SER A 173 20.41 39.87 2.26
C SER A 173 19.91 40.63 1.05
N MET A 174 20.72 40.69 0.00
CA MET A 174 20.37 41.34 -1.27
C MET A 174 20.10 40.31 -2.35
N MET A 175 19.01 40.42 -3.06
CA MET A 175 18.72 39.61 -4.24
C MET A 175 19.51 40.08 -5.47
N LYS A 176 19.57 39.28 -6.51
CA LYS A 176 20.32 39.60 -7.76
C LYS A 176 19.75 40.83 -8.50
N ASP A 177 18.48 41.15 -8.29
CA ASP A 177 17.78 42.30 -8.82
C ASP A 177 17.95 43.58 -7.98
N GLY A 178 18.79 43.52 -6.94
CA GLY A 178 19.05 44.66 -6.03
C GLY A 178 18.01 44.79 -4.90
N GLN A 179 16.99 43.97 -4.84
CA GLN A 179 15.97 44.04 -3.78
C GLN A 179 16.55 43.54 -2.46
N THR A 180 16.32 44.31 -1.39
CA THR A 180 16.75 43.98 -0.03
C THR A 180 15.73 43.09 0.66
N VAL A 181 16.19 41.99 1.27
CA VAL A 181 15.36 41.04 2.01
C VAL A 181 15.78 41.00 3.47
N ASN A 182 14.87 41.34 4.37
CA ASN A 182 15.07 41.20 5.81
C ASN A 182 14.74 39.79 6.27
N ILE A 183 15.68 39.11 6.92
CA ILE A 183 15.55 37.76 7.43
C ILE A 183 15.55 37.81 8.95
N THR A 184 14.47 37.34 9.57
CA THR A 184 14.37 37.23 11.03
C THR A 184 14.48 35.77 11.45
N ILE A 185 15.44 35.48 12.33
CA ILE A 185 15.77 34.14 12.82
C ILE A 185 15.44 34.11 14.32
N ALA A 186 14.39 33.42 14.71
CA ALA A 186 13.90 33.38 16.10
C ALA A 186 14.03 31.96 16.69
N LEU A 187 14.66 31.83 17.85
CA LEU A 187 14.78 30.55 18.57
C LEU A 187 13.38 30.09 19.00
N THR A 188 13.03 28.88 18.62
CA THR A 188 11.72 28.29 18.96
C THR A 188 11.82 27.18 19.99
N SER A 189 12.89 26.39 19.95
CA SER A 189 13.02 25.22 20.84
C SER A 189 14.44 24.68 20.89
N GLU A 190 14.73 23.98 21.98
CA GLU A 190 15.96 23.22 22.21
C GLU A 190 15.57 21.76 22.41
N PHE A 191 16.19 20.83 21.69
CA PHE A 191 15.78 19.43 21.71
C PHE A 191 16.94 18.50 22.09
N PRO A 192 16.78 17.64 23.12
CA PRO A 192 17.69 16.53 23.34
C PRO A 192 17.52 15.48 22.23
N GLN A 193 18.49 14.56 22.09
CA GLN A 193 18.55 13.58 21.02
C GLN A 193 17.28 12.71 20.89
N ASP A 194 16.71 12.33 22.02
CA ASP A 194 15.55 11.42 22.07
C ASP A 194 14.22 12.12 21.81
N SER A 195 14.24 13.43 21.61
CA SER A 195 13.03 14.20 21.31
C SER A 195 12.44 13.77 19.96
N PRO A 196 11.13 13.47 19.90
CA PRO A 196 10.46 13.17 18.63
C PRO A 196 10.60 14.27 17.58
N MET A 197 10.85 15.50 18.01
CA MET A 197 11.05 16.66 17.12
C MET A 197 12.36 16.55 16.32
N CYS A 198 13.36 15.82 16.81
CA CYS A 198 14.60 15.57 16.09
C CYS A 198 14.42 14.72 14.82
N ILE A 199 13.31 13.99 14.67
CA ILE A 199 13.05 13.17 13.48
C ILE A 199 13.06 14.01 12.21
N GLN A 200 12.50 15.22 12.23
CA GLN A 200 12.52 16.13 11.08
C GLN A 200 13.95 16.50 10.70
N PHE A 201 14.75 16.88 11.67
CA PHE A 201 16.16 17.21 11.49
C PHE A 201 16.95 16.01 10.95
N PHE A 202 16.83 14.83 11.55
CA PHE A 202 17.53 13.63 11.06
C PHE A 202 17.16 13.30 9.63
N ASN A 203 15.88 13.45 9.24
CA ASN A 203 15.44 13.24 7.87
C ASN A 203 16.09 14.24 6.88
N ILE A 204 16.26 15.50 7.27
CA ILE A 204 16.93 16.51 6.43
C ILE A 204 18.42 16.16 6.28
N THR A 205 19.09 15.84 7.37
CA THR A 205 20.51 15.51 7.42
C THR A 205 20.83 14.26 6.61
N ILE A 206 20.07 13.16 6.80
CA ILE A 206 20.29 11.93 6.03
C ILE A 206 20.02 12.15 4.53
N LYS A 207 19.02 12.92 4.15
CA LYS A 207 18.80 13.29 2.74
C LYS A 207 19.97 14.07 2.15
N LYS A 208 20.60 14.96 2.93
CA LYS A 208 21.79 15.69 2.54
C LYS A 208 22.98 14.74 2.35
N VAL A 209 23.22 13.86 3.31
CA VAL A 209 24.27 12.83 3.27
C VAL A 209 24.12 11.91 2.06
N LEU A 210 22.92 11.39 1.78
CA LEU A 210 22.70 10.52 0.61
C LEU A 210 22.94 11.23 -0.72
N LYS A 211 22.66 12.54 -0.82
CA LYS A 211 23.00 13.35 -1.99
C LYS A 211 24.51 13.54 -2.15
N MET A 212 25.25 13.66 -1.04
CA MET A 212 26.73 13.73 -1.06
C MET A 212 27.36 12.43 -1.59
N LEU A 213 26.67 11.30 -1.49
CA LEU A 213 27.04 10.02 -2.11
C LEU A 213 26.62 9.92 -3.59
N SER A 214 26.23 11.03 -4.23
CA SER A 214 25.76 11.07 -5.62
C SER A 214 24.50 10.22 -5.87
N LEU A 215 23.68 9.99 -4.83
CA LEU A 215 22.39 9.34 -4.97
C LEU A 215 21.31 10.37 -5.32
N TYR A 216 20.52 10.06 -6.33
CA TYR A 216 19.43 10.92 -6.80
C TYR A 216 18.11 10.57 -6.13
N GLN A 217 17.45 11.58 -5.60
CA GLN A 217 16.14 11.41 -4.96
C GLN A 217 15.01 11.39 -6.00
N ILE A 218 14.28 10.27 -6.08
CA ILE A 218 13.04 10.15 -6.86
C ILE A 218 11.90 9.76 -5.91
N GLY A 219 10.96 10.67 -5.71
CA GLY A 219 9.92 10.52 -4.71
C GLY A 219 10.50 10.47 -3.29
N ARG A 220 10.33 9.35 -2.61
CA ARG A 220 10.82 9.13 -1.23
C ARG A 220 12.14 8.38 -1.18
N ASN A 221 12.57 7.76 -2.26
CA ASN A 221 13.72 6.87 -2.34
C ASN A 221 14.91 7.54 -3.04
N PHE A 222 16.10 6.98 -2.83
CA PHE A 222 17.34 7.44 -3.41
C PHE A 222 17.92 6.36 -4.31
N TYR A 223 18.35 6.71 -5.52
CA TYR A 223 18.81 5.78 -6.54
C TYR A 223 20.18 6.19 -7.10
N ASN A 224 20.98 5.20 -7.49
CA ASN A 224 22.25 5.42 -8.14
C ASN A 224 22.11 5.22 -9.66
N PRO A 225 22.13 6.29 -10.46
CA PRO A 225 22.10 6.18 -11.92
C PRO A 225 23.46 5.81 -12.54
N SER A 226 24.57 5.91 -11.77
CA SER A 226 25.91 5.63 -12.29
C SER A 226 26.23 4.15 -12.41
N THR A 227 25.47 3.29 -11.70
CA THR A 227 25.62 1.82 -11.74
C THR A 227 24.30 1.15 -12.14
N PRO A 228 23.78 1.41 -13.36
CA PRO A 228 22.52 0.82 -13.79
C PRO A 228 22.69 -0.66 -14.09
N ILE A 229 21.70 -1.47 -13.73
CA ILE A 229 21.60 -2.87 -14.13
C ILE A 229 20.75 -2.91 -15.40
N GLN A 230 21.32 -3.38 -16.49
CA GLN A 230 20.62 -3.48 -17.78
C GLN A 230 20.00 -4.87 -17.94
N ILE A 231 18.79 -4.92 -18.45
CA ILE A 231 18.08 -6.15 -18.86
C ILE A 231 17.75 -5.99 -20.36
N PRO A 232 18.73 -6.17 -21.27
CA PRO A 232 18.59 -5.81 -22.68
C PRO A 232 17.46 -6.56 -23.39
N GLN A 233 17.24 -7.83 -23.06
CA GLN A 233 16.20 -8.68 -23.65
C GLN A 233 14.76 -8.14 -23.43
N HIS A 234 14.59 -7.25 -22.46
CA HIS A 234 13.30 -6.64 -22.13
C HIS A 234 13.29 -5.11 -22.26
N ARG A 235 14.39 -4.53 -22.80
CA ARG A 235 14.60 -3.07 -22.88
C ARG A 235 14.35 -2.35 -21.55
N LEU A 236 14.84 -2.94 -20.45
CA LEU A 236 14.70 -2.38 -19.11
C LEU A 236 16.05 -2.00 -18.51
N ILE A 237 16.02 -0.92 -17.75
CA ILE A 237 17.13 -0.42 -16.95
C ILE A 237 16.67 -0.35 -15.49
N LEU A 238 17.45 -0.93 -14.59
CA LEU A 238 17.21 -0.85 -13.15
C LEU A 238 18.22 0.05 -12.49
N TRP A 239 17.75 1.08 -11.81
CA TRP A 239 18.60 1.85 -10.92
C TRP A 239 18.53 1.28 -9.52
N PRO A 240 19.63 0.75 -8.98
CA PRO A 240 19.70 0.32 -7.59
C PRO A 240 19.63 1.54 -6.67
N GLY A 241 19.11 1.34 -5.48
CA GLY A 241 18.95 2.43 -4.54
C GLY A 241 18.41 1.98 -3.19
N PHE A 242 18.05 2.97 -2.38
CA PHE A 242 17.64 2.77 -1.00
C PHE A 242 16.37 3.57 -0.67
N SER A 243 15.56 2.97 0.19
CA SER A 243 14.45 3.63 0.88
C SER A 243 14.87 3.87 2.31
N THR A 244 14.80 5.09 2.79
CA THR A 244 15.15 5.43 4.17
C THR A 244 13.96 5.99 4.93
N SER A 245 13.86 5.64 6.21
CA SER A 245 12.83 6.11 7.11
C SER A 245 13.42 6.27 8.51
N ILE A 246 13.14 7.38 9.16
CA ILE A 246 13.60 7.64 10.53
C ILE A 246 12.37 7.71 11.40
N LEU A 247 12.34 6.87 12.44
CA LEU A 247 11.23 6.75 13.36
C LEU A 247 11.75 6.65 14.80
N ARG A 248 10.91 7.05 15.75
CA ARG A 248 11.13 6.76 17.17
C ARG A 248 10.68 5.34 17.44
N TYR A 249 11.57 4.55 18.02
CA TYR A 249 11.30 3.24 18.58
C TYR A 249 11.27 3.33 20.11
N GLU A 250 11.11 2.24 20.81
CA GLU A 250 10.91 2.26 22.28
C GLU A 250 11.96 3.05 23.02
N THR A 251 13.23 2.84 22.71
CA THR A 251 14.35 3.44 23.45
C THR A 251 15.09 4.53 22.68
N LYS A 252 15.02 4.53 21.32
CA LYS A 252 15.88 5.38 20.48
C LYS A 252 15.19 5.80 19.19
N ILE A 253 15.70 6.87 18.58
CA ILE A 253 15.41 7.20 17.20
C ILE A 253 16.35 6.39 16.31
N LEU A 254 15.78 5.63 15.37
CA LEU A 254 16.52 4.73 14.48
C LEU A 254 16.31 5.08 13.02
N LEU A 255 17.38 4.92 12.24
CA LEU A 255 17.36 4.96 10.79
C LEU A 255 17.05 3.56 10.25
N SER A 256 15.92 3.38 9.61
CA SER A 256 15.60 2.19 8.82
C SER A 256 16.05 2.40 7.38
N VAL A 257 16.81 1.46 6.85
CA VAL A 257 17.28 1.46 5.45
C VAL A 257 16.81 0.17 4.78
N ASP A 258 16.18 0.28 3.61
CA ASP A 258 15.85 -0.91 2.81
C ASP A 258 16.28 -0.71 1.35
N VAL A 259 16.61 -1.82 0.68
CA VAL A 259 17.00 -1.81 -0.72
C VAL A 259 15.78 -1.57 -1.61
N SER A 260 15.93 -0.68 -2.57
CA SER A 260 14.92 -0.33 -3.55
C SER A 260 15.48 -0.35 -4.96
N HIS A 261 14.65 -0.61 -5.95
CA HIS A 261 15.02 -0.54 -7.37
C HIS A 261 14.04 0.33 -8.13
N LYS A 262 14.54 1.17 -9.02
CA LYS A 262 13.71 1.95 -9.95
C LYS A 262 13.78 1.30 -11.32
N VAL A 263 12.65 0.83 -11.81
CA VAL A 263 12.53 0.27 -13.16
C VAL A 263 12.27 1.41 -14.14
N LEU A 264 13.09 1.49 -15.17
CA LEU A 264 12.98 2.42 -16.28
C LEU A 264 12.95 1.61 -17.58
N ARG A 265 12.27 2.11 -18.61
CA ARG A 265 12.45 1.60 -19.96
C ARG A 265 13.67 2.25 -20.60
N SER A 266 14.37 1.54 -21.47
CA SER A 266 15.49 2.10 -22.23
C SER A 266 15.03 3.02 -23.35
N GLU A 267 13.82 2.83 -23.84
CA GLU A 267 13.17 3.62 -24.88
C GLU A 267 12.57 4.93 -24.33
N THR A 268 12.61 5.97 -25.14
CA THR A 268 11.95 7.24 -24.83
C THR A 268 10.44 7.15 -25.10
N VAL A 269 9.69 8.16 -24.67
CA VAL A 269 8.25 8.25 -25.04
C VAL A 269 8.10 8.46 -26.53
N LEU A 270 9.03 9.18 -27.19
CA LEU A 270 9.02 9.37 -28.65
C LEU A 270 9.24 8.03 -29.37
N ASP A 271 10.22 7.22 -28.93
CA ASP A 271 10.44 5.87 -29.50
C ASP A 271 9.19 5.01 -29.39
N PHE A 272 8.54 5.04 -28.22
CA PHE A 272 7.28 4.32 -27.99
C PHE A 272 6.16 4.80 -28.91
N MET A 273 6.02 6.12 -29.09
CA MET A 273 5.02 6.69 -29.99
C MET A 273 5.30 6.29 -31.44
N THR A 274 6.56 6.29 -31.88
CA THR A 274 6.99 5.87 -33.22
C THR A 274 6.70 4.38 -33.44
N GLU A 275 7.01 3.51 -32.50
CA GLU A 275 6.70 2.07 -32.57
C GLU A 275 5.18 1.84 -32.64
N LEU A 276 4.41 2.61 -31.87
CA LEU A 276 2.95 2.54 -31.88
C LEU A 276 2.38 2.97 -33.23
N TYR A 277 2.87 4.06 -33.81
CA TYR A 277 2.50 4.55 -35.12
C TYR A 277 2.75 3.51 -36.23
N ASN A 278 3.94 2.91 -36.24
CA ASN A 278 4.31 1.87 -37.20
C ASN A 278 3.42 0.62 -37.10
N ARG A 279 2.83 0.35 -35.92
CA ARG A 279 1.96 -0.81 -35.69
C ARG A 279 0.50 -0.57 -36.08
N ILE A 280 -0.02 0.64 -35.90
CA ILE A 280 -1.46 0.93 -35.95
C ILE A 280 -1.84 1.81 -37.14
N GLY A 281 -0.92 2.64 -37.63
CA GLY A 281 -1.18 3.66 -38.68
C GLY A 281 -1.98 4.86 -38.18
N ASP A 282 -2.26 5.81 -39.05
CA ASP A 282 -2.79 7.14 -38.72
C ASP A 282 -4.17 7.14 -38.06
N GLN A 283 -5.10 6.27 -38.48
CA GLN A 283 -6.52 6.37 -38.09
C GLN A 283 -6.81 6.25 -36.59
N HIS A 284 -5.98 5.52 -35.87
CA HIS A 284 -6.19 5.27 -34.44
C HIS A 284 -5.03 5.73 -33.56
N PHE A 285 -4.00 6.32 -34.14
CA PHE A 285 -2.75 6.65 -33.45
C PHE A 285 -2.97 7.57 -32.24
N ILE A 286 -3.60 8.73 -32.45
CA ILE A 286 -3.84 9.75 -31.41
C ILE A 286 -4.61 9.14 -30.23
N ASN A 287 -5.72 8.46 -30.50
CA ASN A 287 -6.57 7.87 -29.46
C ASN A 287 -5.85 6.77 -28.70
N THR A 288 -5.01 6.00 -29.37
CA THR A 288 -4.23 4.93 -28.72
C THR A 288 -3.08 5.50 -27.89
N CYS A 289 -2.38 6.53 -28.38
CA CYS A 289 -1.38 7.25 -27.58
C CYS A 289 -1.99 7.82 -26.30
N MET A 290 -3.14 8.47 -26.40
CA MET A 290 -3.85 9.00 -25.24
C MET A 290 -4.18 7.88 -24.22
N LYS A 291 -4.69 6.77 -24.69
CA LYS A 291 -5.06 5.62 -23.85
C LYS A 291 -3.84 4.94 -23.20
N GLU A 292 -2.74 4.84 -23.91
CA GLU A 292 -1.55 4.09 -23.45
C GLU A 292 -0.57 4.96 -22.64
N LEU A 293 -0.56 6.28 -22.82
CA LEU A 293 0.41 7.19 -22.20
C LEU A 293 -0.17 8.05 -21.07
N VAL A 294 -1.43 8.50 -21.19
CA VAL A 294 -2.04 9.37 -20.17
C VAL A 294 -2.20 8.62 -18.84
N GLY A 295 -1.76 9.26 -17.75
CA GLY A 295 -1.72 8.68 -16.42
C GLY A 295 -0.39 8.02 -16.05
N PHE A 296 0.50 7.74 -17.02
CA PHE A 296 1.82 7.20 -16.74
C PHE A 296 2.76 8.26 -16.14
N ILE A 297 3.77 7.77 -15.43
CA ILE A 297 4.83 8.62 -14.87
C ILE A 297 6.07 8.45 -15.74
N VAL A 298 6.60 9.57 -16.21
CA VAL A 298 7.87 9.63 -16.94
C VAL A 298 8.98 10.21 -16.07
N LEU A 299 10.21 9.83 -16.36
CA LEU A 299 11.43 10.39 -15.81
C LEU A 299 12.14 11.20 -16.90
N THR A 300 12.45 12.44 -16.61
CA THR A 300 13.29 13.29 -17.48
C THR A 300 14.76 13.19 -17.03
N ARG A 301 15.65 12.71 -17.90
CA ARG A 301 17.07 12.47 -17.53
C ARG A 301 17.87 13.75 -17.33
N TYR A 302 17.54 14.84 -18.01
CA TYR A 302 18.23 16.12 -17.87
C TYR A 302 18.13 16.74 -16.46
N ASN A 303 17.09 16.41 -15.69
CA ASN A 303 16.92 16.93 -14.33
C ASN A 303 16.56 15.85 -13.28
N ASN A 304 16.46 14.59 -13.69
CA ASN A 304 16.09 13.42 -12.87
C ASN A 304 14.79 13.60 -12.08
N LYS A 305 13.81 14.33 -12.64
CA LYS A 305 12.49 14.52 -12.06
C LYS A 305 11.48 13.60 -12.70
N THR A 306 10.45 13.28 -11.94
CA THR A 306 9.32 12.49 -12.44
C THR A 306 8.10 13.38 -12.62
N TYR A 307 7.42 13.20 -13.74
CA TYR A 307 6.20 13.90 -14.11
C TYR A 307 5.13 12.87 -14.47
N ARG A 308 3.88 13.19 -14.18
CA ARG A 308 2.75 12.42 -14.67
C ARG A 308 2.30 13.02 -16.00
N ILE A 309 2.06 12.19 -16.99
CA ILE A 309 1.42 12.62 -18.23
C ILE A 309 -0.08 12.77 -17.93
N ASP A 310 -0.57 14.00 -17.95
CA ASP A 310 -1.97 14.30 -17.75
C ASP A 310 -2.71 14.44 -19.08
N ASP A 311 -1.99 14.85 -20.16
CA ASP A 311 -2.51 14.99 -21.52
C ASP A 311 -1.35 14.98 -22.53
N ILE A 312 -1.67 14.99 -23.84
CA ILE A 312 -0.72 15.17 -24.94
C ILE A 312 -1.23 16.30 -25.83
N ASP A 313 -0.45 17.35 -25.96
CA ASP A 313 -0.78 18.49 -26.83
C ASP A 313 -0.15 18.29 -28.21
N TRP A 314 -0.98 18.00 -29.17
CA TRP A 314 -0.61 17.79 -30.58
C TRP A 314 -0.42 19.07 -31.38
N SER A 315 -0.88 20.20 -30.86
CA SER A 315 -0.80 21.51 -31.51
C SER A 315 0.50 22.24 -31.20
N VAL A 316 1.08 21.99 -30.02
CA VAL A 316 2.34 22.58 -29.55
C VAL A 316 3.53 21.72 -29.95
N LYS A 317 4.54 22.34 -30.55
CA LYS A 317 5.79 21.72 -31.02
C LYS A 317 6.99 22.28 -30.29
N PRO A 318 8.16 21.62 -30.32
CA PRO A 318 9.39 22.15 -29.74
C PRO A 318 9.83 23.52 -30.25
N THR A 319 9.43 23.89 -31.45
CA THR A 319 9.71 25.22 -32.06
C THR A 319 8.85 26.36 -31.52
N ASN A 320 7.73 26.06 -30.85
CA ASN A 320 6.88 27.06 -30.26
C ASN A 320 7.57 27.78 -29.07
N THR A 321 7.19 29.03 -28.83
CA THR A 321 7.71 29.85 -27.73
C THR A 321 6.81 29.76 -26.50
N PHE A 322 7.40 30.00 -25.33
CA PHE A 322 6.70 30.14 -24.07
C PHE A 322 7.31 31.29 -23.23
N LYS A 323 6.53 31.85 -22.32
CA LYS A 323 7.00 32.92 -21.42
C LYS A 323 7.68 32.33 -20.19
N LYS A 324 8.93 32.73 -19.93
CA LYS A 324 9.64 32.46 -18.68
C LYS A 324 9.04 33.25 -17.53
N ALA A 325 9.45 32.94 -16.29
CA ALA A 325 9.02 33.66 -15.09
C ALA A 325 9.46 35.13 -15.06
N ASP A 326 10.51 35.48 -15.81
CA ASP A 326 11.02 36.85 -16.00
C ASP A 326 10.28 37.63 -17.10
N GLY A 327 9.26 37.02 -17.73
CA GLY A 327 8.47 37.62 -18.82
C GLY A 327 9.10 37.49 -20.23
N THR A 328 10.34 36.98 -20.35
CA THR A 328 10.99 36.76 -21.67
C THR A 328 10.39 35.58 -22.39
N GLU A 329 10.20 35.72 -23.71
CA GLU A 329 9.77 34.61 -24.57
C GLU A 329 10.97 33.84 -25.11
N ILE A 330 10.90 32.51 -25.05
CA ILE A 330 11.94 31.62 -25.57
C ILE A 330 11.30 30.40 -26.20
N SER A 331 11.92 29.83 -27.26
CA SER A 331 11.48 28.54 -27.80
C SER A 331 11.86 27.39 -26.87
N TYR A 332 11.13 26.26 -26.94
CA TYR A 332 11.55 25.08 -26.17
C TYR A 332 12.93 24.58 -26.63
N VAL A 333 13.27 24.66 -27.92
CA VAL A 333 14.58 24.27 -28.44
C VAL A 333 15.70 25.07 -27.75
N ASP A 334 15.58 26.40 -27.75
CA ASP A 334 16.60 27.27 -27.13
C ASP A 334 16.65 27.10 -25.62
N TYR A 335 15.49 26.93 -24.98
CA TYR A 335 15.43 26.71 -23.54
C TYR A 335 16.17 25.42 -23.12
N TYR A 336 15.92 24.30 -23.82
CA TYR A 336 16.57 23.03 -23.46
C TYR A 336 18.08 23.05 -23.80
N SER A 337 18.46 23.70 -24.89
CA SER A 337 19.89 23.90 -25.24
C SER A 337 20.61 24.75 -24.18
N GLN A 338 20.08 25.94 -23.84
CA GLN A 338 20.70 26.86 -22.89
C GLN A 338 20.71 26.33 -21.45
N GLN A 339 19.63 25.69 -21.00
CA GLN A 339 19.47 25.31 -19.61
C GLN A 339 20.03 23.93 -19.27
N TYR A 340 20.06 23.02 -20.24
CA TYR A 340 20.38 21.61 -20.00
C TYR A 340 21.44 21.05 -20.97
N ASP A 341 21.94 21.86 -21.89
CA ASP A 341 22.86 21.43 -22.95
C ASP A 341 22.33 20.22 -23.73
N ALA A 342 21.02 20.24 -24.02
CA ALA A 342 20.28 19.16 -24.66
C ALA A 342 19.75 19.61 -26.02
N SER A 343 20.10 18.91 -27.08
CA SER A 343 19.63 19.14 -28.45
C SER A 343 18.43 18.27 -28.78
N ILE A 344 17.38 18.87 -29.33
CA ILE A 344 16.17 18.18 -29.77
C ILE A 344 16.36 17.75 -31.22
N THR A 345 16.14 16.46 -31.53
CA THR A 345 16.33 15.92 -32.88
C THR A 345 15.06 15.98 -33.72
N ASP A 346 13.89 15.68 -33.13
CA ASP A 346 12.61 15.78 -33.81
C ASP A 346 11.86 17.06 -33.43
N LEU A 347 11.79 18.01 -34.35
CA LEU A 347 11.11 19.29 -34.17
C LEU A 347 9.58 19.20 -34.37
N ASN A 348 9.07 18.08 -34.88
CA ASN A 348 7.66 17.90 -35.17
C ASN A 348 6.90 17.08 -34.10
N GLN A 349 7.60 16.57 -33.10
CA GLN A 349 6.99 15.80 -32.02
C GLN A 349 5.97 16.63 -31.22
N PRO A 350 4.87 16.02 -30.73
CA PRO A 350 3.90 16.70 -29.84
C PRO A 350 4.51 16.93 -28.47
N MET A 351 3.83 17.71 -27.62
CA MET A 351 4.29 17.95 -26.25
C MET A 351 3.47 17.18 -25.22
N LEU A 352 4.15 16.54 -24.25
CA LEU A 352 3.45 15.93 -23.11
C LEU A 352 3.07 17.01 -22.09
N VAL A 353 1.85 16.95 -21.62
CA VAL A 353 1.31 17.91 -20.64
C VAL A 353 1.34 17.30 -19.25
N SER A 354 1.94 18.03 -18.30
CA SER A 354 1.91 17.66 -16.89
C SER A 354 1.42 18.80 -16.03
N GLN A 355 0.38 18.56 -15.24
CA GLN A 355 -0.16 19.54 -14.31
C GLN A 355 0.65 19.54 -13.02
N LEU A 356 1.30 20.68 -12.75
CA LEU A 356 2.05 20.87 -11.52
C LEU A 356 1.09 21.28 -10.40
N LYS A 357 1.02 20.46 -9.36
CA LYS A 357 0.20 20.78 -8.17
C LYS A 357 0.76 22.03 -7.49
N SER A 358 -0.06 23.09 -7.40
CA SER A 358 0.23 24.22 -6.52
C SER A 358 0.26 23.75 -5.07
N LYS A 359 1.18 24.29 -4.27
CA LYS A 359 1.24 24.01 -2.83
C LYS A 359 0.22 24.79 -2.02
N ASN A 360 -0.34 25.84 -2.59
CA ASN A 360 -1.37 26.67 -1.96
C ASN A 360 -2.75 26.11 -2.27
N CYS A 361 -3.55 25.92 -1.22
CA CYS A 361 -4.90 25.36 -1.29
C CYS A 361 -5.97 26.28 -1.88
N ASP A 362 -5.60 27.37 -2.53
CA ASP A 362 -6.58 28.24 -3.17
C ASP A 362 -7.13 27.56 -4.42
N LYS A 363 -8.41 27.24 -4.37
CA LYS A 363 -9.13 26.49 -5.41
C LYS A 363 -9.26 27.25 -6.74
N ASP A 364 -8.94 28.54 -6.76
CA ASP A 364 -9.12 29.43 -7.92
C ASP A 364 -7.84 29.70 -8.72
N VAL A 365 -6.71 29.08 -8.34
CA VAL A 365 -5.46 29.24 -9.09
C VAL A 365 -5.39 28.19 -10.21
N VAL A 366 -5.34 28.65 -11.45
CA VAL A 366 -5.14 27.82 -12.64
C VAL A 366 -3.89 26.95 -12.44
N PRO A 367 -3.98 25.61 -12.57
CA PRO A 367 -2.83 24.74 -12.37
C PRO A 367 -1.72 25.10 -13.36
N ARG A 368 -0.51 25.29 -12.88
CA ARG A 368 0.66 25.49 -13.74
C ARG A 368 0.88 24.24 -14.59
N ILE A 369 0.93 24.42 -15.88
CA ILE A 369 1.18 23.35 -16.86
C ILE A 369 2.67 23.34 -17.19
N ALA A 370 3.26 22.16 -17.21
CA ALA A 370 4.59 21.92 -17.77
C ALA A 370 4.46 21.12 -19.06
N HIS A 371 5.00 21.64 -20.15
CA HIS A 371 5.17 20.91 -21.39
C HIS A 371 6.52 20.18 -21.36
N LEU A 372 6.50 18.88 -21.67
CA LEU A 372 7.69 18.04 -21.68
C LEU A 372 7.90 17.47 -23.08
N ILE A 373 9.14 17.34 -23.48
CA ILE A 373 9.52 16.82 -24.79
C ILE A 373 9.58 15.29 -24.71
N PRO A 374 8.80 14.54 -25.52
CA PRO A 374 8.76 13.08 -25.51
C PRO A 374 10.13 12.43 -25.68
N GLU A 375 11.02 12.99 -26.49
CA GLU A 375 12.39 12.54 -26.73
C GLU A 375 13.25 12.49 -25.45
N PHE A 376 12.97 13.36 -24.48
CA PHE A 376 13.70 13.41 -23.20
C PHE A 376 12.99 12.70 -22.06
N CYS A 377 11.84 12.08 -22.32
CA CYS A 377 11.02 11.44 -21.32
C CYS A 377 11.13 9.91 -21.41
N PHE A 378 11.45 9.26 -20.30
CA PHE A 378 11.55 7.82 -20.18
C PHE A 378 10.39 7.28 -19.36
N LEU A 379 9.67 6.30 -19.89
CA LEU A 379 8.56 5.65 -19.16
C LEU A 379 9.10 4.92 -17.93
N THR A 380 8.44 5.11 -16.79
CA THR A 380 8.81 4.44 -15.54
C THR A 380 7.85 3.32 -15.20
N GLY A 381 8.39 2.25 -14.60
CA GLY A 381 7.59 1.11 -14.19
C GLY A 381 7.26 0.16 -15.35
N LEU A 382 6.29 -0.71 -15.12
CA LEU A 382 5.87 -1.74 -16.06
C LEU A 382 4.43 -1.51 -16.49
N SER A 383 4.14 -1.68 -17.78
CA SER A 383 2.77 -1.74 -18.31
C SER A 383 2.05 -3.00 -17.81
N ASN A 384 0.72 -3.03 -17.94
CA ASN A 384 -0.06 -4.21 -17.59
C ASN A 384 0.32 -5.42 -18.46
N GLN A 385 0.64 -5.18 -19.74
CA GLN A 385 1.14 -6.21 -20.65
C GLN A 385 2.48 -6.76 -20.18
N ALA A 386 3.45 -5.91 -19.85
CA ALA A 386 4.75 -6.31 -19.33
C ALA A 386 4.63 -7.10 -18.00
N ARG A 387 3.70 -6.72 -17.12
CA ARG A 387 3.41 -7.45 -15.86
C ARG A 387 2.82 -8.84 -16.10
N SER A 388 2.11 -9.06 -17.21
CA SER A 388 1.57 -10.36 -17.59
C SER A 388 2.62 -11.25 -18.26
N ASP A 389 3.72 -10.70 -18.76
CA ASP A 389 4.83 -11.48 -19.32
C ASP A 389 5.63 -12.17 -18.21
N PHE A 390 5.56 -13.48 -18.20
CA PHE A 390 6.25 -14.30 -17.20
C PHE A 390 7.76 -14.28 -17.34
N ARG A 391 8.31 -14.24 -18.55
CA ARG A 391 9.76 -14.26 -18.76
C ARG A 391 10.35 -12.96 -18.25
N LEU A 392 9.77 -11.82 -18.65
CA LEU A 392 10.14 -10.51 -18.15
C LEU A 392 10.07 -10.45 -16.62
N MET A 393 8.97 -10.89 -16.02
CA MET A 393 8.80 -10.86 -14.57
C MET A 393 9.74 -11.81 -13.84
N LYS A 394 10.13 -12.93 -14.45
CA LYS A 394 11.15 -13.85 -13.89
C LYS A 394 12.53 -13.22 -13.88
N ASP A 395 12.94 -12.62 -15.00
CA ASP A 395 14.25 -12.01 -15.15
C ASP A 395 14.38 -10.77 -14.27
N LEU A 396 13.34 -9.94 -14.23
CA LEU A 396 13.26 -8.82 -13.30
C LEU A 396 13.34 -9.26 -11.84
N ALA A 397 12.70 -10.37 -11.49
CA ALA A 397 12.73 -10.92 -10.14
C ALA A 397 14.11 -11.44 -9.74
N ALA A 398 14.89 -11.96 -10.68
CA ALA A 398 16.25 -12.40 -10.43
C ALA A 398 17.15 -11.25 -9.94
N GLU A 399 16.96 -10.04 -10.48
CA GLU A 399 17.72 -8.86 -10.12
C GLU A 399 17.18 -8.12 -8.89
N THR A 400 15.85 -8.13 -8.69
CA THR A 400 15.21 -7.32 -7.65
C THR A 400 14.91 -8.08 -6.36
N GLN A 401 14.79 -9.41 -6.42
CA GLN A 401 14.52 -10.26 -5.25
C GLN A 401 15.80 -10.75 -4.61
N LEU A 402 16.38 -9.91 -3.78
CA LEU A 402 17.60 -10.24 -3.06
C LEU A 402 17.36 -11.27 -1.96
N THR A 403 18.29 -12.22 -1.82
CA THR A 403 18.36 -13.10 -0.63
C THR A 403 18.65 -12.28 0.62
N PRO A 404 18.33 -12.77 1.85
CA PRO A 404 18.67 -12.09 3.09
C PRO A 404 20.15 -11.67 3.16
N GLN A 405 21.06 -12.56 2.80
CA GLN A 405 22.50 -12.29 2.77
C GLN A 405 22.87 -11.15 1.82
N LYS A 406 22.40 -11.19 0.56
CA LYS A 406 22.67 -10.12 -0.43
C LYS A 406 22.06 -8.80 -0.01
N ARG A 407 20.86 -8.82 0.60
CA ARG A 407 20.21 -7.60 1.09
C ARG A 407 21.03 -6.98 2.22
N GLN A 408 21.47 -7.78 3.18
CA GLN A 408 22.34 -7.34 4.26
C GLN A 408 23.64 -6.73 3.74
N GLN A 409 24.28 -7.39 2.79
CA GLN A 409 25.51 -6.86 2.16
C GLN A 409 25.28 -5.47 1.55
N ARG A 410 24.18 -5.28 0.81
CA ARG A 410 23.83 -3.97 0.24
C ARG A 410 23.59 -2.88 1.27
N LEU A 411 22.97 -3.24 2.41
CA LEU A 411 22.77 -2.30 3.51
C LEU A 411 24.09 -1.89 4.14
N GLN A 412 24.98 -2.85 4.37
CA GLN A 412 26.32 -2.59 4.91
C GLN A 412 27.16 -1.74 3.96
N GLU A 413 27.13 -2.04 2.66
CA GLU A 413 27.80 -1.23 1.63
C GLU A 413 27.40 0.25 1.68
N LEU A 414 26.11 0.56 1.92
CA LEU A 414 25.67 1.95 2.06
C LEU A 414 26.27 2.61 3.29
N ILE A 415 26.23 1.94 4.43
CA ILE A 415 26.76 2.48 5.70
C ILE A 415 28.27 2.70 5.58
N ASP A 416 28.99 1.72 5.01
CA ASP A 416 30.43 1.84 4.75
C ASP A 416 30.74 3.01 3.81
N ASN A 417 29.94 3.22 2.77
CA ASN A 417 30.09 4.35 1.85
C ASN A 417 29.87 5.68 2.56
N ILE A 418 28.90 5.78 3.47
CA ILE A 418 28.71 6.99 4.28
C ILE A 418 29.94 7.24 5.17
N GLN A 419 30.48 6.20 5.79
CA GLN A 419 31.64 6.32 6.69
C GLN A 419 32.94 6.62 5.93
N ARG A 420 33.15 6.06 4.73
CA ARG A 420 34.34 6.27 3.88
C ARG A 420 34.32 7.63 3.17
N ASN A 421 33.14 8.14 2.82
CA ASN A 421 33.03 9.44 2.16
C ASN A 421 33.36 10.57 3.15
N LYS A 422 34.49 11.23 2.95
CA LYS A 422 35.00 12.30 3.82
C LYS A 422 33.97 13.43 4.01
N VAL A 423 33.29 13.86 2.95
CA VAL A 423 32.32 14.96 2.97
C VAL A 423 31.08 14.57 3.80
N ALA A 424 30.52 13.37 3.55
CA ALA A 424 29.38 12.85 4.27
C ALA A 424 29.68 12.62 5.76
N ARG A 425 30.87 12.09 6.07
CA ARG A 425 31.34 11.89 7.43
C ARG A 425 31.52 13.22 8.17
N THR A 426 32.21 14.19 7.55
CA THR A 426 32.40 15.52 8.14
C THR A 426 31.08 16.24 8.41
N GLU A 427 30.09 16.07 7.53
CA GLU A 427 28.73 16.60 7.76
C GLU A 427 28.09 16.00 9.02
N LEU A 428 28.14 14.69 9.20
CA LEU A 428 27.58 14.02 10.39
C LEU A 428 28.35 14.40 11.66
N GLU A 429 29.70 14.36 11.60
CA GLU A 429 30.58 14.73 12.72
C GLU A 429 30.39 16.19 13.12
N GLY A 430 30.15 17.08 12.18
CA GLY A 430 29.83 18.48 12.46
C GLY A 430 28.53 18.68 13.24
N TRP A 431 27.60 17.75 13.12
CA TRP A 431 26.42 17.68 13.97
C TRP A 431 26.65 16.95 15.31
N GLY A 432 27.88 16.44 15.56
CA GLY A 432 28.14 15.55 16.69
C GLY A 432 27.50 14.18 16.55
N LEU A 433 27.21 13.73 15.31
CA LEU A 433 26.50 12.48 15.07
C LEU A 433 27.43 11.48 14.37
N ARG A 434 27.25 10.20 14.70
CA ARG A 434 27.81 9.07 13.96
C ARG A 434 26.71 8.03 13.75
N LEU A 435 26.72 7.36 12.61
CA LEU A 435 25.91 6.15 12.43
C LEU A 435 26.62 4.99 13.13
N ASP A 436 25.88 4.31 13.99
CA ASP A 436 26.34 3.14 14.72
C ASP A 436 26.14 1.86 13.89
N GLU A 437 26.59 0.77 14.44
CA GLU A 437 26.35 -0.55 13.88
C GLU A 437 24.86 -0.87 13.80
N GLN A 438 24.56 -1.87 13.01
CA GLN A 438 23.24 -2.40 12.83
C GLN A 438 22.70 -3.01 14.11
N ILE A 439 21.43 -2.74 14.43
CA ILE A 439 20.82 -3.25 15.66
C ILE A 439 20.56 -4.75 15.53
N SER A 440 21.10 -5.48 16.52
CA SER A 440 20.81 -6.89 16.76
C SER A 440 19.95 -7.01 18.02
N LEU A 441 18.92 -7.83 17.96
CA LEU A 441 17.95 -8.06 19.03
C LEU A 441 17.61 -9.55 19.16
N VAL A 442 16.90 -9.90 20.22
CA VAL A 442 16.41 -11.26 20.46
C VAL A 442 14.91 -11.30 20.18
N GLY A 443 14.53 -12.03 19.15
CA GLY A 443 13.13 -12.39 18.91
C GLY A 443 12.77 -13.71 19.58
N ARG A 444 11.49 -14.09 19.51
CA ARG A 444 10.98 -15.36 20.05
C ARG A 444 10.21 -16.11 18.97
N VAL A 445 10.47 -17.39 18.80
CA VAL A 445 9.71 -18.26 17.90
C VAL A 445 8.64 -18.97 18.71
N LEU A 446 7.39 -18.62 18.47
CA LEU A 446 6.25 -19.29 19.09
C LEU A 446 6.09 -20.69 18.53
N PRO A 447 5.57 -21.67 19.31
CA PRO A 447 5.22 -23.00 18.77
C PRO A 447 4.13 -22.84 17.70
N SER A 448 4.17 -23.75 16.72
CA SER A 448 3.13 -23.77 15.68
C SER A 448 1.79 -24.19 16.28
N GLU A 449 0.71 -23.64 15.71
CA GLU A 449 -0.66 -23.93 16.12
C GLU A 449 -1.06 -25.35 15.71
N LYS A 450 -1.95 -25.95 16.50
CA LYS A 450 -2.57 -27.23 16.18
C LYS A 450 -3.73 -27.02 15.21
N ILE A 451 -3.69 -27.71 14.08
CA ILE A 451 -4.71 -27.65 13.05
C ILE A 451 -5.58 -28.89 13.15
N HIS A 452 -6.89 -28.70 13.31
CA HIS A 452 -7.89 -29.75 13.41
C HIS A 452 -8.66 -29.91 12.12
N MET A 453 -8.69 -31.12 11.59
CA MET A 453 -9.55 -31.59 10.52
C MET A 453 -10.63 -32.50 11.10
N LEU A 454 -11.52 -33.06 10.31
CA LEU A 454 -12.62 -33.87 10.82
C LEU A 454 -12.14 -35.12 11.58
N ASP A 455 -11.18 -35.83 11.01
CA ASP A 455 -10.68 -37.13 11.47
C ASP A 455 -9.20 -37.09 11.95
N HIS A 456 -8.55 -35.95 11.81
CA HIS A 456 -7.13 -35.82 12.11
C HIS A 456 -6.77 -34.44 12.67
N SER A 457 -5.72 -34.41 13.47
CA SER A 457 -5.13 -33.17 13.95
C SER A 457 -3.63 -33.19 13.71
N CYS A 458 -3.08 -32.11 13.16
CA CYS A 458 -1.65 -32.00 12.94
C CYS A 458 -1.09 -30.72 13.57
N GLN A 459 0.17 -30.78 13.97
CA GLN A 459 0.95 -29.63 14.40
C GLN A 459 2.12 -29.46 13.43
N PRO A 460 2.01 -28.51 12.47
CA PRO A 460 3.03 -28.36 11.46
C PRO A 460 4.39 -27.99 12.06
N VAL A 461 5.44 -28.71 11.66
CA VAL A 461 6.83 -28.43 12.03
C VAL A 461 7.51 -27.69 10.85
N SER A 462 8.61 -26.99 11.14
CA SER A 462 9.34 -26.23 10.11
C SER A 462 9.84 -27.11 8.94
N PRO A 463 9.62 -26.69 7.67
CA PRO A 463 8.84 -25.55 7.21
C PRO A 463 7.35 -25.83 7.41
N VAL A 464 6.61 -24.88 7.98
CA VAL A 464 5.19 -25.03 8.33
C VAL A 464 4.37 -25.35 7.07
N ASP A 465 4.19 -26.65 6.78
CA ASP A 465 3.46 -27.16 5.62
C ASP A 465 2.66 -28.41 6.02
N TRP A 466 1.35 -28.34 5.96
CA TRP A 466 0.41 -29.43 6.22
C TRP A 466 -0.29 -29.93 4.94
N SER A 467 0.33 -29.72 3.78
CA SER A 467 -0.24 -30.15 2.48
C SER A 467 -0.39 -31.67 2.35
N ARG A 468 0.36 -32.47 3.12
CA ARG A 468 0.23 -33.93 3.16
C ARG A 468 -1.03 -34.30 3.93
N ASP A 469 -1.19 -33.70 5.12
CA ASP A 469 -2.32 -33.99 6.02
C ASP A 469 -3.64 -33.59 5.35
N THR A 470 -3.72 -32.46 4.66
CA THR A 470 -4.92 -32.04 3.92
C THR A 470 -5.28 -32.95 2.74
N ARG A 471 -4.37 -33.75 2.22
CA ARG A 471 -4.66 -34.72 1.15
C ARG A 471 -5.23 -36.04 1.63
N SER A 472 -4.88 -36.41 2.85
CA SER A 472 -5.24 -37.70 3.44
C SER A 472 -6.31 -37.62 4.52
N SER A 473 -6.72 -36.43 4.91
CA SER A 473 -7.70 -36.20 5.98
C SER A 473 -8.96 -35.54 5.47
N LYS A 474 -10.09 -35.87 6.10
CA LYS A 474 -11.38 -35.29 5.74
C LYS A 474 -11.50 -33.86 6.25
N ILE A 475 -12.05 -32.97 5.41
CA ILE A 475 -12.39 -31.59 5.80
C ILE A 475 -13.55 -31.62 6.82
N ILE A 476 -13.63 -30.60 7.71
CA ILE A 476 -14.59 -30.58 8.82
C ILE A 476 -16.04 -30.64 8.32
N GLY A 477 -16.37 -29.86 7.29
CA GLY A 477 -17.69 -29.85 6.69
C GLY A 477 -17.57 -29.88 5.16
N SER A 478 -18.18 -30.88 4.54
CA SER A 478 -18.19 -31.04 3.09
C SER A 478 -19.62 -31.00 2.55
N ARG A 479 -19.81 -30.35 1.40
CA ARG A 479 -21.02 -30.47 0.59
C ARG A 479 -20.67 -31.16 -0.71
N PRO A 480 -21.45 -32.16 -1.17
CA PRO A 480 -21.20 -32.79 -2.45
C PRO A 480 -21.39 -31.77 -3.60
N LEU A 481 -20.49 -31.79 -4.56
CA LEU A 481 -20.57 -30.98 -5.77
C LEU A 481 -21.20 -31.84 -6.88
N GLN A 482 -22.49 -31.64 -7.11
CA GLN A 482 -23.33 -32.46 -8.00
C GLN A 482 -23.61 -31.71 -9.30
N ASP A 483 -24.21 -30.54 -9.20
CA ASP A 483 -24.59 -29.72 -10.35
C ASP A 483 -23.65 -28.54 -10.53
N TRP A 484 -22.72 -28.68 -11.46
CA TRP A 484 -21.71 -27.66 -11.72
C TRP A 484 -21.24 -27.63 -13.17
N LEU A 485 -20.72 -26.48 -13.58
CA LEU A 485 -20.34 -26.16 -14.94
C LEU A 485 -18.83 -25.98 -15.08
N MET A 486 -18.21 -26.58 -16.09
CA MET A 486 -16.82 -26.35 -16.48
C MET A 486 -16.77 -25.72 -17.86
N VAL A 487 -16.30 -24.46 -17.93
CA VAL A 487 -16.16 -23.68 -19.16
C VAL A 487 -14.69 -23.54 -19.51
N PHE A 488 -14.32 -23.87 -20.74
CA PHE A 488 -12.92 -23.86 -21.19
C PHE A 488 -12.81 -23.57 -22.69
N SER A 489 -11.64 -23.07 -23.13
CA SER A 489 -11.36 -22.85 -24.54
C SER A 489 -10.95 -24.16 -25.26
N LEU A 490 -11.10 -24.20 -26.60
CA LEU A 490 -10.66 -25.33 -27.42
C LEU A 490 -9.21 -25.74 -27.13
N ARG A 491 -8.30 -24.78 -27.02
CA ARG A 491 -6.88 -25.03 -26.68
C ARG A 491 -6.66 -25.58 -25.27
N SER A 492 -7.62 -25.44 -24.39
CA SER A 492 -7.56 -25.89 -23.01
C SER A 492 -8.30 -27.21 -22.75
N CYS A 493 -8.80 -27.89 -23.79
CA CYS A 493 -9.60 -29.11 -23.69
C CYS A 493 -8.83 -30.24 -22.95
N GLU A 494 -7.58 -30.48 -23.32
CA GLU A 494 -6.72 -31.48 -22.66
C GLU A 494 -6.49 -31.13 -21.19
N ALA A 495 -6.23 -29.86 -20.89
CA ALA A 495 -6.03 -29.37 -19.52
C ALA A 495 -7.31 -29.54 -18.68
N ALA A 496 -8.49 -29.33 -19.25
CA ALA A 496 -9.79 -29.53 -18.61
C ALA A 496 -10.02 -31.01 -18.26
N GLY A 497 -9.74 -31.91 -19.18
CA GLY A 497 -9.82 -33.36 -18.94
C GLY A 497 -8.86 -33.83 -17.85
N LYS A 498 -7.61 -33.39 -17.90
CA LYS A 498 -6.61 -33.70 -16.85
C LYS A 498 -7.03 -33.13 -15.48
N LEU A 499 -7.55 -31.92 -15.44
CA LEU A 499 -8.06 -31.31 -14.19
C LEU A 499 -9.20 -32.13 -13.60
N LEU A 500 -10.18 -32.52 -14.39
CA LEU A 500 -11.31 -33.33 -13.95
C LEU A 500 -10.87 -34.70 -13.42
N ALA A 501 -9.99 -35.38 -14.14
CA ALA A 501 -9.42 -36.67 -13.70
C ALA A 501 -8.67 -36.54 -12.36
N CYS A 502 -7.93 -35.44 -12.17
CA CYS A 502 -7.23 -35.20 -10.90
C CYS A 502 -8.21 -34.80 -9.77
N LEU A 503 -9.24 -33.99 -10.04
CA LEU A 503 -10.25 -33.62 -9.06
C LEU A 503 -10.97 -34.85 -8.49
N ARG A 504 -11.31 -35.83 -9.34
CA ARG A 504 -11.90 -37.11 -8.94
C ARG A 504 -10.97 -37.97 -8.06
N LYS A 505 -9.65 -37.81 -8.21
CA LYS A 505 -8.67 -38.53 -7.37
C LYS A 505 -8.46 -37.85 -6.02
N VAL A 506 -8.46 -36.51 -5.97
CA VAL A 506 -8.14 -35.77 -4.74
C VAL A 506 -9.36 -35.50 -3.86
N GLY A 507 -10.58 -35.48 -4.43
CA GLY A 507 -11.82 -35.18 -3.68
C GLY A 507 -12.16 -36.22 -2.63
N PRO A 508 -12.30 -37.54 -2.98
CA PRO A 508 -12.76 -38.55 -2.04
C PRO A 508 -11.92 -38.71 -0.77
N PRO A 509 -10.57 -38.69 -0.79
CA PRO A 509 -9.78 -38.75 0.44
C PRO A 509 -10.03 -37.58 1.38
N MET A 510 -10.37 -36.39 0.83
CA MET A 510 -10.71 -35.20 1.62
C MET A 510 -12.18 -35.16 2.07
N GLY A 511 -12.97 -36.19 1.77
CA GLY A 511 -14.39 -36.22 2.06
C GLY A 511 -15.23 -35.30 1.15
N PHE A 512 -14.69 -34.86 0.01
CA PHE A 512 -15.32 -33.98 -0.95
C PHE A 512 -15.76 -34.76 -2.20
N SER A 513 -17.03 -35.12 -2.28
CA SER A 513 -17.61 -35.78 -3.46
C SER A 513 -17.76 -34.80 -4.61
N ILE A 514 -17.18 -35.15 -5.77
CA ILE A 514 -17.20 -34.32 -6.99
C ILE A 514 -17.76 -35.18 -8.14
N GLU A 515 -18.95 -34.82 -8.59
CA GLU A 515 -19.61 -35.48 -9.73
C GLU A 515 -19.14 -34.89 -11.07
N ASN A 516 -19.71 -35.37 -12.17
CA ASN A 516 -19.35 -34.88 -13.50
C ASN A 516 -19.92 -33.49 -13.75
N PRO A 517 -19.09 -32.54 -14.23
CA PRO A 517 -19.61 -31.25 -14.66
C PRO A 517 -20.31 -31.31 -16.03
N LYS A 518 -21.15 -30.34 -16.27
CA LYS A 518 -21.53 -29.98 -17.63
C LYS A 518 -20.34 -29.29 -18.31
N MET A 519 -19.74 -29.96 -19.28
CA MET A 519 -18.57 -29.49 -20.00
C MET A 519 -18.99 -28.54 -21.14
N VAL A 520 -18.51 -27.31 -21.13
CA VAL A 520 -18.84 -26.30 -22.15
C VAL A 520 -17.59 -25.73 -22.78
N GLN A 521 -17.42 -25.97 -24.06
CA GLN A 521 -16.31 -25.47 -24.85
C GLN A 521 -16.68 -24.14 -25.49
N VAL A 522 -15.79 -23.14 -25.40
CA VAL A 522 -16.00 -21.78 -25.90
C VAL A 522 -14.79 -21.25 -26.66
N ASN A 523 -14.94 -20.15 -27.38
CA ASN A 523 -13.85 -19.42 -27.98
C ASN A 523 -13.14 -18.56 -26.87
N GLU A 524 -11.88 -18.17 -27.09
CA GLU A 524 -11.01 -17.49 -26.10
C GLU A 524 -11.43 -16.05 -25.74
N ARG A 525 -12.29 -15.41 -26.53
CA ARG A 525 -12.75 -14.04 -26.26
C ARG A 525 -13.73 -14.00 -25.07
N PRO A 526 -13.67 -12.94 -24.21
CA PRO A 526 -14.54 -12.81 -23.04
C PRO A 526 -16.03 -12.94 -23.34
N THR A 527 -16.47 -12.41 -24.48
CA THR A 527 -17.87 -12.42 -24.90
C THR A 527 -18.45 -13.82 -25.02
N PHE A 528 -17.68 -14.79 -25.52
CA PHE A 528 -18.14 -16.17 -25.65
C PHE A 528 -18.25 -16.88 -24.32
N PHE A 529 -17.36 -16.57 -23.34
CA PHE A 529 -17.52 -17.05 -21.97
C PHE A 529 -18.84 -16.56 -21.37
N ILE A 530 -19.15 -15.27 -21.51
CA ILE A 530 -20.40 -14.69 -20.97
C ILE A 530 -21.63 -15.27 -21.64
N GLN A 531 -21.62 -15.46 -22.97
CA GLN A 531 -22.73 -16.09 -23.69
C GLN A 531 -22.97 -17.53 -23.22
N ALA A 532 -21.91 -18.31 -23.08
CA ALA A 532 -22.02 -19.67 -22.58
C ALA A 532 -22.56 -19.72 -21.13
N LEU A 533 -22.06 -18.83 -20.27
CA LEU A 533 -22.52 -18.74 -18.89
C LEU A 533 -24.01 -18.38 -18.82
N ARG A 534 -24.49 -17.41 -19.61
CA ARG A 534 -25.90 -17.03 -19.68
C ARG A 534 -26.80 -18.19 -20.12
N HIS A 535 -26.30 -19.02 -21.02
CA HIS A 535 -27.09 -20.11 -21.59
C HIS A 535 -27.13 -21.36 -20.70
N HIS A 536 -26.06 -21.60 -19.92
CA HIS A 536 -25.88 -22.88 -19.22
C HIS A 536 -26.02 -22.81 -17.69
N ILE A 537 -26.06 -21.61 -17.09
CA ILE A 537 -26.29 -21.47 -15.65
C ILE A 537 -27.77 -21.62 -15.35
N GLU A 538 -28.06 -22.55 -14.47
CA GLU A 538 -29.39 -22.84 -13.92
C GLU A 538 -29.47 -22.46 -12.43
N PRO A 539 -30.65 -22.26 -11.85
CA PRO A 539 -30.77 -21.96 -10.41
C PRO A 539 -30.18 -23.03 -9.49
N SER A 540 -30.06 -24.27 -9.96
CA SER A 540 -29.45 -25.41 -9.27
C SER A 540 -27.92 -25.41 -9.34
N THR A 541 -27.30 -24.63 -10.22
CA THR A 541 -25.85 -24.64 -10.44
C THR A 541 -25.10 -24.22 -9.19
N GLN A 542 -24.39 -25.17 -8.59
CA GLN A 542 -23.64 -24.98 -7.33
C GLN A 542 -22.32 -24.21 -7.53
N LEU A 543 -21.65 -24.44 -8.67
CA LEU A 543 -20.34 -23.86 -8.96
C LEU A 543 -20.09 -23.76 -10.46
N VAL A 544 -19.42 -22.69 -10.88
CA VAL A 544 -18.86 -22.54 -12.22
C VAL A 544 -17.33 -22.56 -12.16
N LEU A 545 -16.69 -23.46 -12.88
CA LEU A 545 -15.24 -23.49 -13.04
C LEU A 545 -14.87 -23.01 -14.45
N CYS A 546 -14.11 -21.91 -14.55
CA CYS A 546 -13.62 -21.38 -15.82
C CYS A 546 -12.12 -21.63 -15.97
N ILE A 547 -11.72 -22.28 -17.07
CA ILE A 547 -10.31 -22.43 -17.43
C ILE A 547 -9.94 -21.33 -18.41
N LEU A 548 -9.15 -20.36 -17.92
CA LEU A 548 -8.73 -19.19 -18.68
C LEU A 548 -7.49 -19.50 -19.52
N PRO A 549 -7.42 -19.06 -20.78
CA PRO A 549 -6.26 -19.29 -21.66
C PRO A 549 -5.00 -18.55 -21.14
N SER A 550 -5.16 -17.38 -20.55
CA SER A 550 -4.07 -16.52 -20.09
C SER A 550 -4.43 -15.75 -18.82
N ASN A 551 -3.44 -15.03 -18.25
CA ASN A 551 -3.61 -14.14 -17.11
C ASN A 551 -4.19 -12.76 -17.47
N GLN A 552 -4.79 -12.58 -18.63
CA GLN A 552 -5.38 -11.31 -19.01
C GLN A 552 -6.52 -10.93 -18.07
N LYS A 553 -6.42 -9.74 -17.53
CA LYS A 553 -7.37 -9.23 -16.53
C LYS A 553 -8.78 -9.09 -17.08
N ASP A 554 -8.91 -8.68 -18.32
CA ASP A 554 -10.20 -8.42 -18.96
C ASP A 554 -11.11 -9.66 -18.99
N ASN A 555 -10.55 -10.83 -19.32
CA ASN A 555 -11.29 -12.09 -19.29
C ASN A 555 -11.81 -12.42 -17.87
N TYR A 556 -10.93 -12.27 -16.89
CA TYR A 556 -11.27 -12.52 -15.51
C TYR A 556 -12.34 -11.52 -15.00
N ASP A 557 -12.14 -10.23 -15.25
CA ASP A 557 -13.05 -9.17 -14.78
C ASP A 557 -14.45 -9.31 -15.41
N CYS A 558 -14.56 -9.62 -16.70
CA CYS A 558 -15.84 -9.86 -17.36
C CYS A 558 -16.59 -11.05 -16.75
N ILE A 559 -15.90 -12.19 -16.57
CA ILE A 559 -16.50 -13.39 -15.98
C ILE A 559 -16.94 -13.12 -14.53
N LYS A 560 -16.08 -12.49 -13.74
CA LYS A 560 -16.41 -12.17 -12.35
C LYS A 560 -17.51 -11.14 -12.21
N LYS A 561 -17.54 -10.12 -13.07
CA LYS A 561 -18.67 -9.18 -13.12
C LYS A 561 -19.98 -9.91 -13.35
N PHE A 562 -20.02 -10.80 -14.33
CA PHE A 562 -21.24 -11.57 -14.63
C PHE A 562 -21.62 -12.46 -13.44
N LEU A 563 -20.69 -13.29 -12.92
CA LEU A 563 -20.97 -14.27 -11.87
C LEU A 563 -21.09 -13.69 -10.45
N CYS A 564 -20.77 -12.42 -10.25
CA CYS A 564 -20.95 -11.77 -8.95
C CYS A 564 -22.10 -10.77 -8.94
N VAL A 565 -22.44 -10.18 -10.12
CA VAL A 565 -23.41 -9.07 -10.20
C VAL A 565 -24.66 -9.44 -10.98
N GLU A 566 -24.50 -10.02 -12.18
CA GLU A 566 -25.63 -10.29 -13.08
C GLU A 566 -26.32 -11.63 -12.73
N SER A 567 -25.54 -12.68 -12.48
CA SER A 567 -26.00 -14.02 -12.11
C SER A 567 -25.15 -14.57 -10.98
N PRO A 568 -25.40 -14.19 -9.71
CA PRO A 568 -24.56 -14.56 -8.57
C PRO A 568 -24.47 -16.09 -8.41
N THR A 569 -23.34 -16.66 -8.86
CA THR A 569 -23.04 -18.08 -8.77
C THR A 569 -21.59 -18.27 -8.30
N PRO A 570 -21.34 -19.15 -7.30
CA PRO A 570 -19.98 -19.47 -6.88
C PRO A 570 -19.10 -19.86 -8.07
N SER A 571 -17.89 -19.32 -8.13
CA SER A 571 -17.03 -19.53 -9.30
C SER A 571 -15.56 -19.70 -8.98
N GLN A 572 -14.90 -20.56 -9.73
CA GLN A 572 -13.46 -20.82 -9.69
C GLN A 572 -12.87 -20.54 -11.07
N CYS A 573 -11.88 -19.63 -11.14
CA CYS A 573 -11.08 -19.40 -12.34
C CYS A 573 -9.70 -20.05 -12.19
N VAL A 574 -9.26 -20.76 -13.22
CA VAL A 574 -7.96 -21.42 -13.26
C VAL A 574 -7.30 -21.11 -14.60
N VAL A 575 -6.02 -20.70 -14.57
CA VAL A 575 -5.28 -20.44 -15.82
C VAL A 575 -4.74 -21.75 -16.35
N ALA A 576 -4.97 -22.07 -17.62
CA ALA A 576 -4.57 -23.34 -18.26
C ALA A 576 -3.08 -23.68 -18.04
N ARG A 577 -2.18 -22.70 -18.13
CA ARG A 577 -0.75 -22.89 -17.87
C ARG A 577 -0.45 -23.41 -16.46
N THR A 578 -1.30 -23.15 -15.48
CA THR A 578 -1.11 -23.65 -14.10
C THR A 578 -1.28 -25.15 -14.03
N LEU A 579 -2.08 -25.72 -14.91
CA LEU A 579 -2.39 -27.15 -14.98
C LEU A 579 -1.30 -27.97 -15.69
N ASN A 580 -0.34 -27.33 -16.36
CA ASN A 580 0.75 -27.98 -17.09
C ASN A 580 2.05 -28.12 -16.26
N LYS A 581 1.97 -27.91 -14.94
CA LYS A 581 3.13 -28.01 -14.06
C LYS A 581 3.34 -29.44 -13.53
N ALA A 582 4.61 -29.80 -13.28
CA ALA A 582 4.98 -31.14 -12.78
C ALA A 582 4.28 -31.54 -11.46
N ASN A 583 3.96 -30.57 -10.59
CA ASN A 583 3.29 -30.81 -9.31
C ASN A 583 1.76 -30.67 -9.38
N MET A 584 1.15 -31.10 -10.47
CA MET A 584 -0.28 -30.92 -10.76
C MET A 584 -1.19 -31.42 -9.64
N MET A 585 -0.91 -32.59 -9.03
CA MET A 585 -1.74 -33.13 -7.94
C MET A 585 -1.84 -32.20 -6.75
N SER A 586 -0.72 -31.56 -6.33
CA SER A 586 -0.73 -30.57 -5.24
C SER A 586 -1.51 -29.30 -5.60
N ILE A 587 -1.44 -28.88 -6.86
CA ILE A 587 -2.20 -27.72 -7.36
C ILE A 587 -3.69 -28.04 -7.37
N VAL A 588 -4.08 -29.21 -7.88
CA VAL A 588 -5.48 -29.63 -7.96
C VAL A 588 -6.08 -29.86 -6.57
N THR A 589 -5.29 -30.38 -5.60
CA THR A 589 -5.72 -30.43 -4.19
C THR A 589 -6.14 -29.05 -3.67
N LYS A 590 -5.31 -28.02 -3.93
CA LYS A 590 -5.63 -26.66 -3.51
C LYS A 590 -6.85 -26.08 -4.24
N ILE A 591 -7.03 -26.42 -5.52
CA ILE A 591 -8.23 -26.01 -6.27
C ILE A 591 -9.47 -26.70 -5.69
N ALA A 592 -9.43 -27.99 -5.38
CA ALA A 592 -10.52 -28.73 -4.77
C ALA A 592 -10.92 -28.14 -3.41
N LEU A 593 -9.97 -27.79 -2.56
CA LEU A 593 -10.21 -27.10 -1.29
C LEU A 593 -10.88 -25.74 -1.49
N GLN A 594 -10.44 -24.96 -2.49
CA GLN A 594 -11.08 -23.68 -2.82
C GLN A 594 -12.51 -23.87 -3.33
N MET A 595 -12.77 -24.91 -4.14
CA MET A 595 -14.11 -25.24 -4.61
C MET A 595 -15.02 -25.65 -3.45
N ALA A 596 -14.54 -26.47 -2.54
CA ALA A 596 -15.28 -26.90 -1.34
C ALA A 596 -15.69 -25.71 -0.48
N CYS A 597 -14.77 -24.77 -0.21
CA CYS A 597 -15.10 -23.52 0.52
C CYS A 597 -16.17 -22.68 -0.17
N LYS A 598 -16.11 -22.56 -1.50
CA LYS A 598 -17.03 -21.71 -2.28
C LYS A 598 -18.48 -22.21 -2.26
N ILE A 599 -18.68 -23.50 -2.10
CA ILE A 599 -20.01 -24.10 -1.95
C ILE A 599 -20.43 -24.22 -0.47
N GLY A 600 -19.69 -23.61 0.47
CA GLY A 600 -20.01 -23.54 1.89
C GLY A 600 -19.40 -24.66 2.75
N GLY A 601 -18.35 -25.33 2.26
CA GLY A 601 -17.57 -26.29 3.03
C GLY A 601 -16.67 -25.62 4.07
N GLU A 602 -16.30 -26.38 5.10
CA GLU A 602 -15.37 -25.97 6.18
C GLU A 602 -14.14 -26.87 6.14
N LEU A 603 -12.95 -26.31 5.97
CA LEU A 603 -11.75 -27.11 5.71
C LEU A 603 -11.11 -27.65 6.99
N TRP A 604 -10.65 -26.75 7.85
CA TRP A 604 -9.99 -27.02 9.12
C TRP A 604 -10.23 -25.86 10.08
N MET A 605 -9.92 -26.06 11.34
CA MET A 605 -9.95 -25.02 12.37
C MET A 605 -8.65 -25.01 13.16
N VAL A 606 -8.38 -23.89 13.82
CA VAL A 606 -7.33 -23.71 14.80
C VAL A 606 -7.96 -23.62 16.17
N GLU A 607 -7.40 -24.27 17.17
CA GLU A 607 -7.87 -24.18 18.54
C GLU A 607 -7.56 -22.81 19.12
N ILE A 608 -8.60 -22.05 19.47
CA ILE A 608 -8.48 -20.73 20.09
C ILE A 608 -9.06 -20.82 21.51
N PRO A 609 -8.29 -20.54 22.56
CA PRO A 609 -8.71 -20.74 23.95
C PRO A 609 -9.68 -19.66 24.45
N LEU A 610 -10.47 -19.07 23.58
CA LEU A 610 -11.47 -18.03 23.88
C LEU A 610 -12.85 -18.48 23.46
N LYS A 611 -13.76 -18.63 24.43
CA LYS A 611 -15.13 -19.00 24.18
C LYS A 611 -15.97 -17.80 23.72
N ALA A 612 -16.99 -18.04 22.88
CA ALA A 612 -17.90 -17.04 22.33
C ALA A 612 -17.15 -15.83 21.72
N LEU A 613 -16.11 -16.12 20.95
CA LEU A 613 -15.26 -15.14 20.27
C LEU A 613 -15.76 -14.87 18.85
N MET A 614 -16.09 -13.63 18.56
CA MET A 614 -16.27 -13.13 17.18
C MET A 614 -15.01 -12.41 16.73
N VAL A 615 -14.51 -12.76 15.54
CA VAL A 615 -13.38 -12.10 14.90
C VAL A 615 -13.89 -11.27 13.72
N ILE A 616 -13.46 -10.01 13.63
CA ILE A 616 -13.88 -9.06 12.61
C ILE A 616 -12.67 -8.52 11.87
N GLY A 617 -12.77 -8.38 10.55
CA GLY A 617 -11.79 -7.72 9.69
C GLY A 617 -12.42 -6.52 8.99
N ILE A 618 -11.73 -5.37 9.01
CA ILE A 618 -12.14 -4.14 8.34
C ILE A 618 -10.98 -3.62 7.50
N ASP A 619 -11.23 -3.40 6.21
CA ASP A 619 -10.26 -2.84 5.27
C ASP A 619 -10.91 -1.76 4.40
N ILE A 620 -10.12 -0.74 4.03
CA ILE A 620 -10.56 0.36 3.17
C ILE A 620 -9.69 0.41 1.91
N ASN A 621 -10.35 0.33 0.77
CA ASN A 621 -9.71 0.49 -0.54
C ASN A 621 -10.22 1.74 -1.26
N ARG A 622 -9.29 2.54 -1.80
CA ARG A 622 -9.60 3.75 -2.58
C ARG A 622 -9.51 3.46 -4.07
N ASP A 623 -10.58 3.72 -4.79
CA ASP A 623 -10.56 3.73 -6.25
C ASP A 623 -10.14 5.11 -6.76
N ILE A 624 -8.93 5.16 -7.32
CA ILE A 624 -8.35 6.41 -7.83
C ILE A 624 -9.13 6.92 -9.06
N LEU A 625 -9.66 6.00 -9.89
CA LEU A 625 -10.36 6.36 -11.12
C LEU A 625 -11.77 6.88 -10.85
N LYS A 626 -12.50 6.22 -9.97
CA LYS A 626 -13.90 6.56 -9.64
C LYS A 626 -14.04 7.54 -8.48
N LYS A 627 -12.92 7.99 -7.89
CA LYS A 627 -12.89 8.86 -6.70
C LYS A 627 -13.81 8.38 -5.57
N GLY A 628 -13.89 7.07 -5.36
CA GLY A 628 -14.71 6.42 -4.35
C GLY A 628 -13.89 5.60 -3.36
N ILE A 629 -14.51 5.25 -2.25
CA ILE A 629 -13.94 4.41 -1.20
C ILE A 629 -14.81 3.18 -1.01
N TYR A 630 -14.19 2.01 -0.99
CA TYR A 630 -14.85 0.74 -0.66
C TYR A 630 -14.43 0.31 0.74
N VAL A 631 -15.39 0.10 1.62
CA VAL A 631 -15.17 -0.47 2.95
C VAL A 631 -15.55 -1.94 2.91
N GLY A 632 -14.54 -2.80 3.09
CA GLY A 632 -14.73 -4.23 3.27
C GLY A 632 -14.88 -4.57 4.74
N PHE A 633 -15.96 -5.27 5.10
CA PHE A 633 -16.24 -5.73 6.45
C PHE A 633 -16.52 -7.23 6.43
N VAL A 634 -15.82 -7.99 7.27
CA VAL A 634 -16.03 -9.43 7.45
C VAL A 634 -16.12 -9.76 8.93
N ALA A 635 -16.96 -10.71 9.30
CA ALA A 635 -17.10 -11.16 10.68
C ALA A 635 -17.31 -12.67 10.73
N SER A 636 -16.68 -13.36 11.69
CA SER A 636 -16.95 -14.78 11.90
C SER A 636 -18.39 -15.00 12.37
N MET A 637 -19.04 -16.07 11.88
CA MET A 637 -20.44 -16.39 12.23
C MET A 637 -20.55 -17.57 13.17
N ASN A 638 -19.52 -18.41 13.32
CA ASN A 638 -19.54 -19.60 14.14
C ASN A 638 -18.34 -19.64 15.10
N SER A 639 -18.46 -20.45 16.14
CA SER A 639 -17.46 -20.60 17.21
C SER A 639 -16.13 -21.16 16.72
N THR A 640 -16.14 -21.90 15.62
CA THR A 640 -14.93 -22.48 14.98
C THR A 640 -14.21 -21.50 14.06
N ILE A 641 -14.78 -20.31 13.81
CA ILE A 641 -14.23 -19.24 12.95
C ILE A 641 -13.95 -19.74 11.51
N THR A 642 -14.84 -20.61 11.01
CA THR A 642 -14.75 -21.20 9.67
C THR A 642 -15.77 -20.62 8.70
N LYS A 643 -16.83 -19.97 9.19
CA LYS A 643 -17.88 -19.29 8.39
C LYS A 643 -17.87 -17.79 8.63
N TRP A 644 -18.11 -17.04 7.56
CA TRP A 644 -17.93 -15.59 7.56
C TRP A 644 -19.14 -14.84 7.01
N PHE A 645 -19.57 -13.82 7.73
CA PHE A 645 -20.45 -12.77 7.24
C PHE A 645 -19.61 -11.71 6.55
N SER A 646 -20.02 -11.28 5.36
CA SER A 646 -19.26 -10.28 4.59
C SER A 646 -20.17 -9.16 4.10
N ARG A 647 -19.65 -7.94 4.11
CA ARG A 647 -20.33 -6.78 3.56
C ARG A 647 -19.31 -5.84 2.91
N CYS A 648 -19.67 -5.29 1.76
CA CYS A 648 -18.91 -4.23 1.10
C CYS A 648 -19.81 -3.00 1.01
N VAL A 649 -19.28 -1.84 1.42
CA VAL A 649 -20.00 -0.58 1.39
C VAL A 649 -19.20 0.44 0.59
N PHE A 650 -19.88 1.14 -0.31
CA PHE A 650 -19.28 2.23 -1.08
C PHE A 650 -19.53 3.56 -0.37
N GLN A 651 -18.46 4.38 -0.28
CA GLN A 651 -18.50 5.74 0.28
C GLN A 651 -17.88 6.75 -0.69
N PRO A 652 -18.32 8.02 -0.64
CA PRO A 652 -17.65 9.11 -1.36
C PRO A 652 -16.21 9.32 -0.89
N SER A 653 -15.34 9.84 -1.76
CA SER A 653 -13.90 9.99 -1.49
C SER A 653 -13.53 11.07 -0.48
N ASN A 654 -14.45 11.94 -0.11
CA ASN A 654 -14.25 12.99 0.89
C ASN A 654 -14.28 12.47 2.35
N VAL A 655 -14.75 11.23 2.56
CA VAL A 655 -14.80 10.59 3.89
C VAL A 655 -13.67 9.58 3.99
N GLU A 656 -12.64 9.86 4.79
CA GLU A 656 -11.43 9.03 4.91
C GLU A 656 -11.56 7.87 5.90
N VAL A 657 -12.62 7.81 6.67
CA VAL A 657 -12.92 6.82 7.69
C VAL A 657 -14.17 6.02 7.34
N ALA A 658 -14.32 4.83 7.92
CA ALA A 658 -15.49 3.99 7.69
C ALA A 658 -16.72 4.57 8.40
N ASP A 659 -17.76 4.90 7.64
CA ASP A 659 -19.00 5.49 8.15
C ASP A 659 -20.16 4.49 8.24
N CYS A 660 -19.91 3.23 7.91
CA CYS A 660 -20.91 2.18 7.85
C CYS A 660 -20.79 1.14 8.98
N LEU A 661 -19.87 1.33 9.92
CA LEU A 661 -19.51 0.30 10.88
C LEU A 661 -20.66 -0.08 11.81
N LYS A 662 -21.46 0.89 12.22
CA LYS A 662 -22.64 0.66 13.09
C LYS A 662 -23.64 -0.34 12.49
N VAL A 663 -23.93 -0.18 11.20
CA VAL A 663 -24.87 -1.07 10.48
C VAL A 663 -24.24 -2.43 10.19
N CYS A 664 -22.95 -2.44 9.83
CA CYS A 664 -22.22 -3.69 9.57
C CYS A 664 -22.10 -4.55 10.84
N MET A 665 -21.75 -3.92 11.96
CA MET A 665 -21.64 -4.58 13.26
C MET A 665 -22.97 -5.17 13.72
N LYS A 666 -24.06 -4.38 13.68
CA LYS A 666 -25.41 -4.88 14.03
C LYS A 666 -25.78 -6.09 13.19
N GLY A 667 -25.55 -6.04 11.87
CA GLY A 667 -25.82 -7.15 10.97
C GLY A 667 -25.01 -8.40 11.31
N ALA A 668 -23.74 -8.24 11.66
CA ALA A 668 -22.83 -9.34 12.01
C ALA A 668 -23.23 -10.00 13.35
N VAL A 669 -23.53 -9.19 14.38
CA VAL A 669 -23.92 -9.70 15.71
C VAL A 669 -25.26 -10.43 15.62
N ASN A 670 -26.22 -9.91 14.87
CA ASN A 670 -27.49 -10.61 14.63
C ASN A 670 -27.28 -11.96 13.92
N LYS A 671 -26.38 -11.98 12.91
CA LYS A 671 -26.07 -13.23 12.19
C LYS A 671 -25.33 -14.24 13.06
N TRP A 672 -24.47 -13.78 13.98
CA TRP A 672 -23.87 -14.63 14.99
C TRP A 672 -24.94 -15.25 15.93
N LEU A 673 -25.86 -14.42 16.40
CA LEU A 673 -26.96 -14.86 17.30
C LEU A 673 -27.85 -15.91 16.61
N GLU A 674 -28.18 -15.74 15.34
CA GLU A 674 -28.93 -16.72 14.55
C GLU A 674 -28.23 -18.10 14.48
N VAL A 675 -26.89 -18.11 14.38
CA VAL A 675 -26.13 -19.35 14.20
C VAL A 675 -25.80 -20.03 15.54
N ASN A 676 -25.48 -19.24 16.58
CA ASN A 676 -24.93 -19.76 17.84
C ASN A 676 -25.96 -19.70 18.99
N HIS A 677 -27.11 -19.04 18.81
CA HIS A 677 -28.17 -18.83 19.82
C HIS A 677 -27.73 -18.08 21.09
N ILE A 678 -26.52 -17.52 21.07
CA ILE A 678 -25.94 -16.68 22.14
C ILE A 678 -25.23 -15.47 21.50
N LEU A 679 -25.12 -14.38 22.24
CA LEU A 679 -24.32 -13.22 21.80
C LEU A 679 -22.84 -13.45 22.01
N PRO A 680 -21.97 -12.86 21.17
CA PRO A 680 -20.52 -12.94 21.35
C PRO A 680 -20.11 -12.28 22.67
N ALA A 681 -19.39 -12.99 23.53
CA ALA A 681 -18.86 -12.43 24.76
C ALA A 681 -17.58 -11.61 24.54
N ARG A 682 -16.85 -11.93 23.47
CA ARG A 682 -15.59 -11.28 23.08
C ARG A 682 -15.58 -10.98 21.59
N ILE A 683 -15.10 -9.79 21.25
CA ILE A 683 -15.01 -9.34 19.87
C ILE A 683 -13.58 -8.81 19.61
N VAL A 684 -12.89 -9.40 18.64
CA VAL A 684 -11.57 -8.93 18.19
C VAL A 684 -11.72 -8.35 16.79
N VAL A 685 -11.35 -7.08 16.62
CA VAL A 685 -11.43 -6.35 15.36
C VAL A 685 -10.03 -6.12 14.82
N TYR A 686 -9.74 -6.65 13.64
CA TYR A 686 -8.54 -6.33 12.86
C TYR A 686 -8.86 -5.21 11.89
N ARG A 687 -8.22 -4.04 12.06
CA ARG A 687 -8.41 -2.85 11.22
C ARG A 687 -7.17 -2.57 10.39
N ASP A 688 -7.24 -2.81 9.08
CA ASP A 688 -6.14 -2.58 8.15
C ASP A 688 -6.23 -1.21 7.46
N GLY A 689 -5.10 -0.70 6.96
CA GLY A 689 -5.05 0.48 6.10
C GLY A 689 -5.08 1.84 6.82
N VAL A 690 -4.83 1.89 8.14
CA VAL A 690 -4.79 3.15 8.91
C VAL A 690 -3.35 3.70 8.97
N GLY A 691 -3.18 4.96 8.57
CA GLY A 691 -1.92 5.69 8.72
C GLY A 691 -1.78 6.30 10.12
N ASP A 692 -0.53 6.67 10.51
CA ASP A 692 -0.25 7.28 11.83
C ASP A 692 -1.11 8.53 12.11
N GLY A 693 -1.28 9.39 11.11
CA GLY A 693 -2.09 10.60 11.24
C GLY A 693 -3.60 10.36 11.36
N GLN A 694 -4.06 9.11 11.15
CA GLN A 694 -5.48 8.74 11.20
C GLN A 694 -5.86 7.96 12.47
N LEU A 695 -4.90 7.62 13.33
CA LEU A 695 -5.18 6.83 14.54
C LEU A 695 -6.14 7.55 15.48
N MET A 696 -5.99 8.86 15.69
CA MET A 696 -6.93 9.65 16.51
C MET A 696 -8.34 9.64 15.90
N THR A 697 -8.44 9.83 14.58
CA THR A 697 -9.74 9.78 13.90
C THR A 697 -10.40 8.40 14.03
N LEU A 698 -9.61 7.33 14.01
CA LEU A 698 -10.13 5.98 14.27
C LEU A 698 -10.69 5.89 15.69
N VAL A 699 -9.95 6.35 16.68
CA VAL A 699 -10.38 6.30 18.10
C VAL A 699 -11.60 7.19 18.35
N ASP A 700 -11.64 8.39 17.76
CA ASP A 700 -12.69 9.37 18.01
C ASP A 700 -13.96 9.12 17.18
N TYR A 701 -13.86 8.40 16.06
CA TYR A 701 -14.96 8.22 15.12
C TYR A 701 -15.36 6.76 14.84
N GLU A 702 -14.40 5.88 14.49
CA GLU A 702 -14.73 4.48 14.15
C GLU A 702 -15.06 3.64 15.41
N VAL A 703 -14.28 3.81 16.49
CA VAL A 703 -14.49 3.05 17.74
C VAL A 703 -15.86 3.32 18.36
N PRO A 704 -16.34 4.57 18.49
CA PRO A 704 -17.68 4.86 19.00
C PRO A 704 -18.79 4.18 18.18
N GLN A 705 -18.69 4.15 16.85
CA GLN A 705 -19.66 3.46 16.00
C GLN A 705 -19.75 1.96 16.32
N ILE A 706 -18.59 1.32 16.56
CA ILE A 706 -18.54 -0.09 16.96
C ILE A 706 -19.22 -0.29 18.32
N LEU A 707 -18.86 0.52 19.31
CA LEU A 707 -19.42 0.40 20.67
C LEU A 707 -20.91 0.72 20.73
N ASP A 708 -21.38 1.75 20.01
CA ASP A 708 -22.78 2.10 19.95
C ASP A 708 -23.64 1.05 19.25
N SER A 709 -23.06 0.27 18.33
CA SER A 709 -23.78 -0.80 17.64
C SER A 709 -24.28 -1.89 18.59
N PHE A 710 -23.56 -2.13 19.68
CA PHE A 710 -23.95 -3.15 20.67
C PHE A 710 -25.22 -2.76 21.42
N LYS A 711 -25.35 -1.50 21.81
CA LYS A 711 -26.57 -0.96 22.43
C LYS A 711 -27.77 -1.03 21.52
N MET A 712 -27.56 -1.03 20.18
CA MET A 712 -28.66 -1.21 19.21
C MET A 712 -29.16 -2.66 19.09
N VAL A 713 -28.37 -3.63 19.53
CA VAL A 713 -28.77 -5.05 19.58
C VAL A 713 -29.53 -5.33 20.86
N ASN A 714 -28.97 -4.93 21.99
CA ASN A 714 -29.59 -5.00 23.31
C ASN A 714 -28.96 -3.92 24.22
N SER A 715 -29.75 -3.20 25.02
CA SER A 715 -29.30 -2.15 25.93
C SER A 715 -28.22 -2.62 26.89
N ASP A 716 -28.31 -3.87 27.36
CA ASP A 716 -27.42 -4.45 28.38
C ASP A 716 -26.22 -5.22 27.76
N TYR A 717 -26.14 -5.27 26.42
CA TYR A 717 -25.08 -6.00 25.73
C TYR A 717 -23.80 -5.22 25.70
N SER A 718 -22.78 -5.67 26.44
CA SER A 718 -21.46 -5.06 26.55
C SER A 718 -20.36 -6.12 26.41
N PRO A 719 -20.02 -6.56 25.21
CA PRO A 719 -18.95 -7.53 24.99
C PRO A 719 -17.57 -6.93 25.30
N LYS A 720 -16.58 -7.79 25.60
CA LYS A 720 -15.18 -7.38 25.68
C LYS A 720 -14.66 -7.15 24.25
N VAL A 721 -14.17 -5.93 23.96
CA VAL A 721 -13.71 -5.55 22.62
C VAL A 721 -12.23 -5.26 22.60
N THR A 722 -11.53 -5.82 21.64
CA THR A 722 -10.13 -5.49 21.32
C THR A 722 -10.05 -5.06 19.88
N ILE A 723 -9.47 -3.89 19.60
CA ILE A 723 -9.25 -3.38 18.24
C ILE A 723 -7.75 -3.38 17.96
N ILE A 724 -7.35 -4.11 16.92
CA ILE A 724 -5.96 -4.28 16.50
C ILE A 724 -5.78 -3.57 15.16
N VAL A 725 -4.99 -2.51 15.14
CA VAL A 725 -4.63 -1.81 13.90
C VAL A 725 -3.47 -2.54 13.25
N VAL A 726 -3.72 -3.11 12.07
CA VAL A 726 -2.73 -3.90 11.32
C VAL A 726 -1.99 -3.03 10.32
N ARG A 727 -0.66 -3.13 10.31
CA ARG A 727 0.21 -2.46 9.36
C ARG A 727 0.99 -3.48 8.53
N LYS A 728 0.59 -3.70 7.29
CA LYS A 728 1.23 -4.65 6.37
C LYS A 728 2.49 -4.12 5.70
N LYS A 729 2.64 -2.79 5.60
CA LYS A 729 3.78 -2.13 4.94
C LYS A 729 4.75 -1.58 5.98
N SER A 730 5.54 -2.46 6.58
CA SER A 730 6.66 -2.05 7.44
C SER A 730 7.93 -1.82 6.62
N THR A 731 8.72 -0.81 6.99
CA THR A 731 10.07 -0.59 6.47
C THR A 731 11.12 -1.44 7.17
N CYS A 732 10.77 -2.03 8.33
CA CYS A 732 11.66 -2.92 9.08
C CYS A 732 11.83 -4.25 8.34
N ARG A 733 13.07 -4.76 8.34
CA ARG A 733 13.45 -6.08 7.87
C ARG A 733 14.18 -6.80 8.98
N PHE A 734 13.88 -8.07 9.13
CA PHE A 734 14.41 -8.93 10.15
C PHE A 734 15.07 -10.15 9.52
N PHE A 735 16.26 -10.48 9.96
CA PHE A 735 17.05 -11.61 9.48
C PHE A 735 17.44 -12.47 10.67
N ALA A 736 17.14 -13.77 10.62
CA ALA A 736 17.64 -14.70 11.61
C ALA A 736 19.09 -15.08 11.28
N ASP A 737 19.95 -15.06 12.26
CA ASP A 737 21.31 -15.55 12.15
C ASP A 737 21.34 -17.03 12.59
N VAL A 738 21.46 -17.93 11.62
CA VAL A 738 21.55 -19.37 11.85
C VAL A 738 22.92 -19.83 11.43
N ASN A 739 23.79 -20.12 12.40
CA ASN A 739 25.17 -20.56 12.17
C ASN A 739 26.00 -19.64 11.25
N GLY A 740 25.84 -18.32 11.41
CA GLY A 740 26.55 -17.33 10.60
C GLY A 740 25.94 -17.08 9.21
N MET A 741 24.85 -17.76 8.85
CA MET A 741 24.11 -17.53 7.62
C MET A 741 22.80 -16.79 7.91
N LEU A 742 22.60 -15.67 7.22
CA LEU A 742 21.37 -14.90 7.33
C LEU A 742 20.25 -15.54 6.51
N GLN A 743 19.15 -15.80 7.18
CA GLN A 743 17.93 -16.37 6.62
C GLN A 743 16.72 -15.52 6.98
N ASN A 744 15.58 -15.79 6.35
CA ASN A 744 14.32 -15.26 6.86
C ASN A 744 14.05 -15.84 8.25
N PRO A 745 13.52 -15.04 9.19
CA PRO A 745 13.14 -15.54 10.50
C PRO A 745 12.21 -16.77 10.38
N PRO A 746 12.31 -17.73 11.29
CA PRO A 746 11.37 -18.85 11.34
C PRO A 746 9.92 -18.36 11.43
N ILE A 747 8.98 -19.10 10.87
CA ILE A 747 7.55 -18.81 10.98
C ILE A 747 7.16 -18.83 12.46
N GLY A 748 6.35 -17.88 12.89
CA GLY A 748 6.00 -17.69 14.31
C GLY A 748 6.98 -16.82 15.09
N THR A 749 7.99 -16.21 14.43
CA THR A 749 8.88 -15.23 15.09
C THR A 749 8.11 -13.98 15.48
N VAL A 750 8.20 -13.62 16.74
CA VAL A 750 7.64 -12.41 17.35
C VAL A 750 8.78 -11.50 17.80
N ILE A 751 8.65 -10.22 17.52
CA ILE A 751 9.54 -9.16 17.99
C ILE A 751 8.63 -8.11 18.63
N ASP A 752 8.70 -7.98 19.94
CA ASP A 752 7.83 -7.16 20.77
C ASP A 752 8.58 -6.17 21.65
N ASN A 753 9.88 -5.95 21.39
CA ASN A 753 10.73 -4.97 22.07
C ASN A 753 11.72 -4.31 21.11
N GLU A 754 12.43 -3.29 21.54
CA GLU A 754 13.50 -2.52 20.89
C GLU A 754 13.15 -2.00 19.47
N ALA A 755 12.74 -2.86 18.54
CA ALA A 755 12.36 -2.50 17.19
C ALA A 755 10.85 -2.23 17.03
N THR A 756 10.12 -2.15 18.11
CA THR A 756 8.72 -1.74 18.16
C THR A 756 8.61 -0.26 18.54
N ARG A 757 7.51 0.37 18.18
CA ARG A 757 7.22 1.75 18.58
C ARG A 757 6.56 1.78 19.97
N PRO A 758 6.67 2.90 20.72
CA PRO A 758 6.08 2.97 22.07
C PRO A 758 4.58 2.69 22.10
N GLU A 759 3.88 3.06 21.00
CA GLU A 759 2.45 2.85 20.84
C GLU A 759 2.07 1.47 20.30
N TRP A 760 3.02 0.63 19.90
CA TRP A 760 2.74 -0.72 19.36
C TRP A 760 2.67 -1.78 20.46
N VAL A 761 1.87 -2.80 20.19
CA VAL A 761 1.72 -3.98 21.04
C VAL A 761 2.62 -5.09 20.53
#